data_527e541e9603f1d9f8baf3b69ae7823f
#
_entry.id   527e541e9603f1d9f8baf3b69ae7823f
#
_cell.length_a   1.000
_cell.length_b   1.000
_cell.length_c   1.000
_cell.angle_alpha   90.00
_cell.angle_beta   90.00
_cell.angle_gamma   90.00
#
_symmetry.space_group_name_H-M   'P 1'
#
loop_
_entity.id
_entity.type
_entity.pdbx_description
1 polymer ?
#
loop_
_entity_poly.entity_id
_entity_poly.type
_entity_poly.pdbx_seq_one_letter_code
_entity_poly.pdbx_strand_id
1 'polypeptide(L)'
;MSKKAKIILFSCLGALFIILLFGFLFGALPYLLAGSELPEGAQLTLTVTDGGISASWPRSEQADSYRAEVFLPGEEEPLLSLECPGPECVFTGLPEGGSVEIRITPLKHFDVLAREFAREGSGAISVTVPLTALAVENLSYEIDEERQRLSISFDAVEDEGLGYELRLAGAEGEKTVARADSGTAAVDFGGEGGIAMPEYDSPDSFVVRSVRSGEGYALTGAASEPIVVEREDLLGRTLEIEYETVSRNVLRISWNETKGNGYELQQLVDGEWMTVKAVERDGARKYTTPTLRSCTSYGFRVITVGGDVPEGAEYAAEPATLELFTDASPLYCTIWPMKDLELYSGTDMSETVGTAKAAAAYCVLGEEDGLFRVLVDGVYGYIDSRYCMINLPEYLGELCSYDITNSYASKYKVHGFEIPEVTGTVVTGYEHVRLAEGVYLAPYLYPCCEKLMEAASAAREDGYRLKIYDSYRPNAATRAIYDTAELILDDPLPETAYESDERPDDLPEAAEGEELTYRRLVTEGNYTLANFLARSGSAHNMGIALDLTLEIPGQGDLEMQTEMHDLSWYSVISRNNANAVLLDGYMKAAGFGGLTSEWWHSQDNETRDALGLNIYLYSGVSPECWVADDYGWRYRRADGSFIKDATVEINGMEYTFDSVGYTELWPEGESPVIAE
;
A
#
# COMPACT_ATOMS: atom_id res chain seq x y z
N MET A 1 -0.92 -89.10 -70.40
CA MET A 1 -0.70 -87.67 -70.56
C MET A 1 0.25 -87.42 -71.71
N SER A 2 -0.14 -86.60 -72.70
CA SER A 2 0.73 -86.27 -73.83
C SER A 2 1.93 -85.43 -73.35
N LYS A 3 3.03 -85.42 -74.08
CA LYS A 3 4.22 -84.65 -73.74
C LYS A 3 3.89 -83.14 -73.51
N LYS A 4 2.93 -82.57 -74.28
CA LYS A 4 2.40 -81.22 -74.10
C LYS A 4 1.68 -80.97 -72.77
N ALA A 5 0.88 -81.95 -72.30
CA ALA A 5 0.15 -81.92 -71.09
C ALA A 5 1.07 -81.96 -69.83
N LYS A 6 2.18 -82.68 -69.90
CA LYS A 6 3.20 -82.71 -68.83
C LYS A 6 3.97 -81.37 -68.73
N ILE A 7 4.29 -80.78 -69.90
CA ILE A 7 4.96 -79.45 -69.92
C ILE A 7 4.05 -78.38 -69.37
N ILE A 8 2.77 -78.40 -69.76
CA ILE A 8 1.81 -77.39 -69.22
C ILE A 8 1.64 -77.54 -67.68
N LEU A 9 1.52 -78.85 -67.24
CA LEU A 9 1.39 -79.11 -65.80
C LEU A 9 2.63 -78.71 -65.05
N PHE A 10 3.85 -78.98 -65.56
CA PHE A 10 5.09 -78.53 -64.92
C PHE A 10 5.26 -77.03 -64.96
N SER A 11 4.84 -76.36 -66.06
CA SER A 11 4.86 -74.88 -66.12
C SER A 11 3.84 -74.25 -65.16
N CYS A 12 2.64 -74.84 -65.05
CA CYS A 12 1.66 -74.34 -64.08
C CYS A 12 2.09 -74.56 -62.62
N LEU A 13 2.68 -75.76 -62.32
CA LEU A 13 3.26 -76.05 -61.02
C LEU A 13 4.45 -75.12 -60.70
N GLY A 14 5.30 -74.86 -61.70
CA GLY A 14 6.39 -73.90 -61.53
C GLY A 14 5.90 -72.44 -61.29
N ALA A 15 4.90 -72.01 -62.06
CA ALA A 15 4.27 -70.71 -61.88
C ALA A 15 3.58 -70.62 -60.53
N LEU A 16 2.89 -71.61 -60.10
CA LEU A 16 2.26 -71.66 -58.76
C LEU A 16 3.31 -71.63 -57.66
N PHE A 17 4.41 -72.36 -57.83
CA PHE A 17 5.53 -72.34 -56.88
C PHE A 17 6.18 -70.96 -56.82
N ILE A 18 6.39 -70.26 -57.92
CA ILE A 18 6.90 -68.93 -58.00
C ILE A 18 5.94 -67.93 -57.32
N ILE A 19 4.65 -68.00 -57.58
CA ILE A 19 3.61 -67.18 -56.95
C ILE A 19 3.59 -67.42 -55.45
N LEU A 20 3.65 -68.67 -55.01
CA LEU A 20 3.70 -68.97 -53.56
C LEU A 20 5.02 -68.51 -52.94
N LEU A 21 6.13 -68.66 -53.64
CA LEU A 21 7.42 -68.19 -53.18
C LEU A 21 7.48 -66.65 -53.12
N PHE A 22 6.94 -65.95 -54.13
CA PHE A 22 6.80 -64.49 -54.10
C PHE A 22 5.84 -64.02 -52.98
N GLY A 23 4.70 -64.70 -52.85
CA GLY A 23 3.78 -64.44 -51.76
C GLY A 23 4.41 -64.63 -50.38
N PHE A 24 5.23 -65.64 -50.23
CA PHE A 24 5.99 -65.91 -49.03
C PHE A 24 7.10 -64.91 -48.83
N LEU A 25 7.95 -64.63 -49.83
CA LEU A 25 9.10 -63.72 -49.74
C LEU A 25 8.70 -62.24 -49.57
N PHE A 26 7.65 -61.79 -50.21
CA PHE A 26 7.23 -60.37 -50.19
C PHE A 26 6.02 -60.08 -49.31
N GLY A 27 5.25 -61.11 -48.93
CA GLY A 27 4.10 -60.96 -48.06
C GLY A 27 4.35 -61.49 -46.64
N ALA A 28 4.56 -62.81 -46.53
CA ALA A 28 4.65 -63.45 -45.23
C ALA A 28 6.04 -63.33 -44.56
N LEU A 29 7.13 -63.42 -45.37
CA LEU A 29 8.48 -63.38 -44.78
C LEU A 29 8.85 -62.08 -44.11
N PRO A 30 8.57 -60.92 -44.70
CA PRO A 30 8.82 -59.62 -43.98
C PRO A 30 7.98 -59.54 -42.72
N TYR A 31 6.75 -60.03 -42.77
CA TYR A 31 5.86 -59.96 -41.58
C TYR A 31 6.31 -60.98 -40.51
N LEU A 32 6.78 -62.20 -40.92
CA LEU A 32 7.34 -63.16 -39.98
C LEU A 32 8.71 -62.76 -39.39
N LEU A 33 9.47 -61.96 -40.16
CA LEU A 33 10.77 -61.47 -39.72
C LEU A 33 10.67 -60.17 -38.89
N ALA A 34 9.56 -59.44 -39.00
CA ALA A 34 9.32 -58.27 -38.17
C ALA A 34 9.13 -58.74 -36.72
N GLY A 35 10.13 -58.56 -35.91
CA GLY A 35 10.11 -58.85 -34.46
C GLY A 35 9.28 -57.84 -33.68
N SER A 36 8.58 -58.28 -32.67
CA SER A 36 8.06 -57.40 -31.62
C SER A 36 9.12 -57.33 -30.49
N GLU A 37 9.63 -56.19 -30.22
CA GLU A 37 10.66 -55.99 -29.18
C GLU A 37 10.21 -54.95 -28.17
N LEU A 38 10.47 -55.19 -26.89
CA LEU A 38 10.37 -54.13 -25.90
C LEU A 38 11.62 -53.23 -25.99
N PRO A 39 11.48 -51.92 -25.72
CA PRO A 39 12.61 -51.00 -25.70
C PRO A 39 13.73 -51.51 -24.77
N GLU A 40 14.98 -51.28 -25.15
CA GLU A 40 16.15 -51.61 -24.31
C GLU A 40 16.07 -50.85 -22.98
N GLY A 41 16.23 -51.56 -21.85
CA GLY A 41 16.11 -50.97 -20.52
C GLY A 41 14.65 -50.69 -20.10
N ALA A 42 13.65 -51.29 -20.74
CA ALA A 42 12.26 -51.14 -20.33
C ALA A 42 12.05 -51.55 -18.87
N GLN A 43 11.40 -50.71 -18.12
CA GLN A 43 11.08 -50.93 -16.70
C GLN A 43 9.58 -51.21 -16.53
N LEU A 44 9.27 -52.04 -15.57
CA LEU A 44 7.92 -52.38 -15.14
C LEU A 44 7.49 -51.41 -14.03
N THR A 45 6.40 -50.68 -14.25
CA THR A 45 5.76 -49.84 -13.24
C THR A 45 4.61 -50.62 -12.59
N LEU A 46 4.65 -50.76 -11.29
CA LEU A 46 3.70 -51.51 -10.49
C LEU A 46 3.04 -50.57 -9.46
N THR A 47 1.74 -50.71 -9.27
CA THR A 47 1.00 -49.97 -8.25
C THR A 47 0.05 -50.93 -7.53
N VAL A 48 0.13 -50.95 -6.19
CA VAL A 48 -0.82 -51.71 -5.37
C VAL A 48 -2.16 -51.00 -5.36
N THR A 49 -3.23 -51.75 -5.66
CA THR A 49 -4.62 -51.27 -5.66
C THR A 49 -5.48 -52.21 -4.81
N ASP A 50 -6.69 -51.82 -4.46
CA ASP A 50 -7.64 -52.66 -3.69
C ASP A 50 -7.96 -53.99 -4.39
N GLY A 51 -7.78 -54.09 -5.71
CA GLY A 51 -8.07 -55.28 -6.51
C GLY A 51 -6.84 -56.13 -6.85
N GLY A 52 -5.62 -55.72 -6.42
CA GLY A 52 -4.39 -56.43 -6.76
C GLY A 52 -3.25 -55.48 -7.12
N ILE A 53 -2.36 -55.88 -8.02
CA ILE A 53 -1.26 -55.07 -8.52
C ILE A 53 -1.51 -54.70 -9.97
N SER A 54 -1.69 -53.42 -10.24
CA SER A 54 -1.70 -52.86 -11.59
C SER A 54 -0.27 -52.77 -12.10
N ALA A 55 -0.02 -53.28 -13.28
CA ALA A 55 1.29 -53.27 -13.93
C ALA A 55 1.20 -52.57 -15.27
N SER A 56 2.19 -51.74 -15.58
CA SER A 56 2.35 -51.12 -16.89
C SER A 56 3.80 -51.11 -17.33
N TRP A 57 4.02 -51.08 -18.63
CA TRP A 57 5.33 -51.13 -19.26
C TRP A 57 5.38 -50.32 -20.55
N PRO A 58 6.56 -49.95 -21.05
CA PRO A 58 6.69 -49.24 -22.32
C PRO A 58 6.12 -50.02 -23.49
N ARG A 59 5.37 -49.38 -24.38
CA ARG A 59 4.76 -49.99 -25.54
C ARG A 59 5.82 -50.43 -26.55
N SER A 60 5.70 -51.69 -27.04
CA SER A 60 6.43 -52.14 -28.22
C SER A 60 5.71 -51.65 -29.49
N GLU A 61 6.45 -51.07 -30.44
CA GLU A 61 5.86 -50.54 -31.69
C GLU A 61 5.24 -51.61 -32.59
N GLN A 62 5.65 -52.85 -32.42
CA GLN A 62 5.24 -53.96 -33.29
C GLN A 62 4.48 -55.08 -32.59
N ALA A 63 4.23 -54.96 -31.29
CA ALA A 63 3.42 -55.94 -30.56
C ALA A 63 1.93 -55.67 -30.77
N ASP A 64 1.16 -56.74 -30.96
CA ASP A 64 -0.30 -56.69 -31.03
C ASP A 64 -0.94 -56.90 -29.65
N SER A 65 -0.29 -57.75 -28.81
CA SER A 65 -0.63 -57.90 -27.37
C SER A 65 0.61 -58.25 -26.56
N TYR A 66 0.43 -58.55 -25.31
CA TYR A 66 1.50 -58.94 -24.38
C TYR A 66 1.05 -60.11 -23.54
N ARG A 67 1.96 -61.10 -23.32
CA ARG A 67 1.77 -62.13 -22.30
C ARG A 67 2.43 -61.64 -21.01
N ALA A 68 1.63 -61.50 -19.97
CA ALA A 68 2.07 -61.11 -18.64
C ALA A 68 1.92 -62.34 -17.73
N GLU A 69 3.04 -62.76 -17.15
CA GLU A 69 3.11 -64.05 -16.40
C GLU A 69 3.73 -63.71 -15.01
N VAL A 70 3.20 -64.36 -13.99
CA VAL A 70 3.73 -64.27 -12.61
C VAL A 70 4.15 -65.65 -12.17
N PHE A 71 5.38 -65.82 -11.71
CA PHE A 71 5.96 -67.04 -11.19
C PHE A 71 6.27 -66.94 -9.71
N LEU A 72 6.11 -68.01 -8.97
CA LEU A 72 6.71 -68.12 -7.66
C LEU A 72 8.22 -68.43 -7.81
N PRO A 73 9.06 -67.96 -6.87
CA PRO A 73 10.51 -68.17 -6.97
C PRO A 73 10.88 -69.63 -7.10
N GLY A 74 11.55 -69.99 -8.23
CA GLY A 74 12.02 -71.30 -8.48
C GLY A 74 11.00 -72.27 -9.16
N GLU A 75 9.78 -71.77 -9.46
CA GLU A 75 8.78 -72.56 -10.21
C GLU A 75 8.91 -72.27 -11.71
N GLU A 76 8.72 -73.38 -12.53
CA GLU A 76 8.74 -73.28 -14.02
C GLU A 76 7.36 -72.97 -14.60
N GLU A 77 6.28 -73.26 -13.88
CA GLU A 77 4.91 -72.96 -14.29
C GLU A 77 4.43 -71.62 -13.70
N PRO A 78 3.80 -70.78 -14.53
CA PRO A 78 3.31 -69.47 -14.02
C PRO A 78 2.12 -69.73 -13.08
N LEU A 79 2.13 -68.98 -11.95
CA LEU A 79 0.99 -68.85 -11.04
C LEU A 79 -0.19 -68.15 -11.74
N LEU A 80 0.11 -67.16 -12.58
CA LEU A 80 -0.84 -66.42 -13.39
C LEU A 80 -0.24 -66.20 -14.77
N SER A 81 -1.08 -66.36 -15.82
CA SER A 81 -0.71 -66.01 -17.21
C SER A 81 -1.89 -65.27 -17.82
N LEU A 82 -1.65 -64.02 -18.22
CA LEU A 82 -2.64 -63.11 -18.80
C LEU A 82 -2.17 -62.66 -20.18
N GLU A 83 -3.08 -62.62 -21.16
CA GLU A 83 -2.82 -61.92 -22.39
C GLU A 83 -3.49 -60.53 -22.37
N CYS A 84 -2.69 -59.51 -22.48
CA CYS A 84 -3.09 -58.13 -22.36
C CYS A 84 -3.05 -57.43 -23.72
N PRO A 85 -4.14 -56.79 -24.17
CA PRO A 85 -4.20 -56.13 -25.49
C PRO A 85 -3.39 -54.83 -25.54
N GLY A 86 -2.98 -54.30 -24.39
CA GLY A 86 -2.18 -53.08 -24.22
C GLY A 86 -0.99 -53.28 -23.28
N PRO A 87 -0.16 -52.29 -23.10
CA PRO A 87 1.03 -52.36 -22.27
C PRO A 87 0.70 -52.19 -20.76
N GLU A 88 -0.43 -52.72 -20.33
CA GLU A 88 -0.92 -52.70 -18.96
C GLU A 88 -1.74 -53.91 -18.60
N CYS A 89 -1.75 -54.34 -17.35
CA CYS A 89 -2.64 -55.36 -16.81
C CYS A 89 -2.80 -55.25 -15.31
N VAL A 90 -3.75 -56.00 -14.72
CA VAL A 90 -3.94 -56.11 -13.28
C VAL A 90 -3.79 -57.57 -12.88
N PHE A 91 -2.85 -57.83 -11.95
CA PHE A 91 -2.65 -59.13 -11.34
C PHE A 91 -3.48 -59.22 -10.07
N THR A 92 -4.32 -60.22 -9.96
CA THR A 92 -5.16 -60.51 -8.80
C THR A 92 -4.79 -61.85 -8.17
N GLY A 93 -5.03 -62.02 -6.86
CA GLY A 93 -4.78 -63.29 -6.18
C GLY A 93 -3.30 -63.60 -5.98
N LEU A 94 -2.44 -62.58 -5.93
CA LEU A 94 -1.02 -62.74 -5.60
C LEU A 94 -0.87 -63.10 -4.11
N PRO A 95 0.21 -63.85 -3.71
CA PRO A 95 0.45 -64.14 -2.33
C PRO A 95 0.73 -62.88 -1.48
N GLU A 96 0.28 -62.88 -0.24
CA GLU A 96 0.64 -61.84 0.72
C GLU A 96 2.07 -62.10 1.23
N GLY A 97 2.98 -61.17 0.85
CA GLY A 97 4.40 -61.26 1.24
C GLY A 97 5.23 -62.17 0.32
N GLY A 98 6.53 -62.25 0.61
CA GLY A 98 7.50 -62.97 -0.22
C GLY A 98 7.91 -62.17 -1.47
N SER A 99 8.28 -62.88 -2.51
CA SER A 99 8.60 -62.28 -3.82
C SER A 99 7.98 -63.11 -4.97
N VAL A 100 7.74 -62.44 -6.07
CA VAL A 100 7.29 -63.04 -7.32
C VAL A 100 8.20 -62.61 -8.47
N GLU A 101 8.39 -63.50 -9.47
CA GLU A 101 8.99 -63.11 -10.74
C GLU A 101 7.86 -62.72 -11.71
N ILE A 102 7.92 -61.51 -12.24
CA ILE A 102 6.97 -61.05 -13.27
C ILE A 102 7.71 -61.01 -14.61
N ARG A 103 7.09 -61.68 -15.59
CA ARG A 103 7.64 -61.74 -16.94
C ARG A 103 6.63 -61.15 -17.93
N ILE A 104 7.06 -60.14 -18.71
CA ILE A 104 6.27 -59.54 -19.78
C ILE A 104 6.91 -59.85 -21.12
N THR A 105 6.15 -60.55 -21.99
CA THR A 105 6.62 -60.92 -23.30
C THR A 105 5.73 -60.27 -24.36
N PRO A 106 6.25 -59.48 -25.30
CA PRO A 106 5.46 -58.91 -26.37
C PRO A 106 5.08 -60.02 -27.39
N LEU A 107 3.83 -59.95 -27.81
CA LEU A 107 3.27 -60.99 -28.78
C LEU A 107 2.91 -60.29 -30.09
N LYS A 108 3.19 -60.97 -31.18
CA LYS A 108 2.71 -60.60 -32.49
C LYS A 108 1.77 -61.74 -33.04
N HIS A 109 0.56 -61.36 -33.38
CA HIS A 109 -0.45 -62.21 -33.89
C HIS A 109 -0.44 -62.23 -35.43
N PHE A 110 -0.67 -63.38 -36.03
CA PHE A 110 -0.84 -63.51 -37.46
C PHE A 110 -1.67 -64.76 -37.81
N ASP A 111 -2.47 -64.60 -38.82
CA ASP A 111 -3.31 -65.69 -39.33
C ASP A 111 -2.62 -66.46 -40.51
N VAL A 112 -2.49 -67.77 -40.37
CA VAL A 112 -2.01 -68.58 -41.41
C VAL A 112 -3.04 -69.70 -41.68
N LEU A 113 -3.58 -69.75 -42.88
CA LEU A 113 -4.58 -70.74 -43.29
C LEU A 113 -5.81 -70.77 -42.34
N ALA A 114 -6.30 -69.60 -41.96
CA ALA A 114 -7.42 -69.43 -41.02
C ALA A 114 -7.16 -70.02 -39.63
N ARG A 115 -5.91 -70.09 -39.21
CA ARG A 115 -5.51 -70.39 -37.84
C ARG A 115 -4.68 -69.23 -37.33
N GLU A 116 -5.04 -68.78 -36.20
CA GLU A 116 -4.30 -67.71 -35.45
C GLU A 116 -3.06 -68.34 -34.81
N PHE A 117 -1.95 -67.65 -34.94
CA PHE A 117 -0.67 -67.97 -34.33
C PHE A 117 -0.17 -66.73 -33.59
N ALA A 118 0.35 -66.90 -32.38
CA ALA A 118 1.07 -65.90 -31.66
C ALA A 118 2.57 -66.20 -31.68
N ARG A 119 3.38 -65.22 -31.99
CA ARG A 119 4.84 -65.28 -31.91
C ARG A 119 5.35 -64.40 -30.79
N GLU A 120 6.14 -64.99 -29.93
CA GLU A 120 6.85 -64.24 -28.89
C GLU A 120 7.93 -63.35 -29.50
N GLY A 121 7.98 -62.10 -29.04
CA GLY A 121 9.02 -61.15 -29.39
C GLY A 121 10.25 -61.32 -28.51
N SER A 122 11.27 -60.52 -28.81
CA SER A 122 12.48 -60.45 -27.99
C SER A 122 12.40 -59.26 -26.98
N GLY A 123 13.31 -59.24 -26.03
CA GLY A 123 13.38 -58.17 -25.04
C GLY A 123 12.34 -58.26 -23.90
N ALA A 124 11.93 -59.50 -23.55
CA ALA A 124 11.01 -59.73 -22.43
C ALA A 124 11.56 -59.07 -21.13
N ILE A 125 10.71 -58.40 -20.41
CA ILE A 125 11.00 -57.97 -19.04
C ILE A 125 10.85 -59.20 -18.14
N SER A 126 11.85 -59.46 -17.28
CA SER A 126 11.77 -60.46 -16.22
C SER A 126 12.37 -59.87 -14.97
N VAL A 127 11.54 -59.63 -13.98
CA VAL A 127 11.96 -58.98 -12.73
C VAL A 127 11.42 -59.70 -11.50
N THR A 128 12.22 -59.81 -10.47
CA THR A 128 11.77 -60.32 -9.16
C THR A 128 11.32 -59.18 -8.29
N VAL A 129 10.05 -59.20 -7.88
CA VAL A 129 9.39 -58.13 -7.13
C VAL A 129 9.07 -58.62 -5.74
N PRO A 130 9.60 -58.03 -4.68
CA PRO A 130 9.20 -58.31 -3.31
C PRO A 130 7.77 -57.83 -3.06
N LEU A 131 6.90 -58.66 -2.52
CA LEU A 131 5.51 -58.36 -2.14
C LEU A 131 5.34 -58.16 -0.63
N THR A 132 6.39 -57.74 0.09
CA THR A 132 6.29 -57.39 1.51
C THR A 132 5.39 -56.16 1.71
N ALA A 133 4.67 -56.13 2.82
CA ALA A 133 3.70 -55.10 3.15
C ALA A 133 4.24 -53.69 2.85
N LEU A 134 3.57 -52.99 1.94
CA LEU A 134 3.90 -51.64 1.49
C LEU A 134 2.87 -50.64 2.01
N ALA A 135 2.11 -51.02 3.04
CA ALA A 135 1.20 -50.12 3.71
C ALA A 135 1.97 -49.14 4.59
N VAL A 136 1.55 -47.91 4.63
CA VAL A 136 2.02 -46.89 5.58
C VAL A 136 1.18 -47.01 6.86
N GLU A 137 1.82 -47.31 7.99
CA GLU A 137 1.15 -47.50 9.27
C GLU A 137 1.45 -46.32 10.25
N ASN A 138 0.56 -46.13 11.22
CA ASN A 138 0.67 -45.11 12.27
C ASN A 138 0.90 -43.71 11.74
N LEU A 139 0.13 -43.31 10.71
CA LEU A 139 0.19 -41.99 10.12
C LEU A 139 -0.33 -40.92 11.08
N SER A 140 0.46 -39.89 11.30
CA SER A 140 0.09 -38.69 12.03
C SER A 140 0.59 -37.46 11.29
N TYR A 141 -0.04 -36.31 11.49
CA TYR A 141 0.39 -35.06 10.87
C TYR A 141 0.20 -33.86 11.78
N GLU A 142 0.96 -32.81 11.52
CA GLU A 142 0.91 -31.53 12.18
C GLU A 142 0.95 -30.42 11.12
N ILE A 143 0.17 -29.37 11.34
CA ILE A 143 0.17 -28.17 10.49
C ILE A 143 0.78 -27.03 11.30
N ASP A 144 1.85 -26.45 10.79
CA ASP A 144 2.46 -25.21 11.28
C ASP A 144 1.83 -24.02 10.53
N GLU A 145 0.92 -23.33 11.20
CA GLU A 145 0.16 -22.20 10.64
C GLU A 145 1.09 -21.00 10.31
N GLU A 146 2.14 -20.76 11.10
CA GLU A 146 3.06 -19.64 10.89
C GLU A 146 3.98 -19.86 9.69
N ARG A 147 4.41 -21.13 9.48
CA ARG A 147 5.28 -21.50 8.37
C ARG A 147 4.50 -21.99 7.14
N GLN A 148 3.19 -22.11 7.25
CA GLN A 148 2.35 -22.69 6.23
C GLN A 148 2.88 -24.05 5.77
N ARG A 149 3.12 -24.95 6.72
CA ARG A 149 3.81 -26.21 6.49
C ARG A 149 3.01 -27.39 7.03
N LEU A 150 2.82 -28.41 6.20
CA LEU A 150 2.32 -29.73 6.58
C LEU A 150 3.52 -30.63 6.88
N SER A 151 3.60 -31.14 8.09
CA SER A 151 4.58 -32.14 8.52
C SER A 151 3.87 -33.46 8.80
N ILE A 152 4.37 -34.56 8.25
CA ILE A 152 3.76 -35.89 8.34
C ILE A 152 4.77 -36.83 8.99
N SER A 153 4.31 -37.67 9.89
CA SER A 153 5.10 -38.72 10.53
C SER A 153 4.37 -40.06 10.40
N PHE A 154 5.11 -41.11 10.12
CA PHE A 154 4.60 -42.48 9.92
C PHE A 154 5.67 -43.53 10.29
N ASP A 155 5.27 -44.77 10.50
CA ASP A 155 6.19 -45.85 10.70
C ASP A 155 6.87 -46.25 9.38
N ALA A 156 8.17 -46.01 9.31
CA ALA A 156 8.99 -46.39 8.18
C ALA A 156 9.59 -47.80 8.40
N VAL A 157 9.51 -48.62 7.37
CA VAL A 157 10.20 -49.93 7.39
C VAL A 157 11.62 -49.76 6.86
N GLU A 158 12.61 -50.17 7.65
CA GLU A 158 14.01 -50.22 7.19
C GLU A 158 14.21 -51.35 6.19
N ASP A 159 14.15 -51.04 4.91
CA ASP A 159 14.39 -52.01 3.84
C ASP A 159 15.12 -51.31 2.69
N GLU A 160 16.13 -51.96 2.13
CA GLU A 160 16.96 -51.40 1.05
C GLU A 160 16.13 -51.19 -0.22
N GLY A 161 16.19 -49.94 -0.74
CA GLY A 161 15.43 -49.54 -1.92
C GLY A 161 13.97 -49.15 -1.69
N LEU A 162 13.51 -49.13 -0.40
CA LEU A 162 12.19 -48.62 -0.03
C LEU A 162 12.30 -47.14 0.34
N GLY A 163 11.50 -46.30 -0.31
CA GLY A 163 11.31 -44.88 -0.01
C GLY A 163 9.84 -44.56 0.15
N TYR A 164 9.52 -43.33 0.43
CA TYR A 164 8.16 -42.86 0.61
C TYR A 164 7.91 -41.59 -0.19
N GLU A 165 6.74 -41.43 -0.73
CA GLU A 165 6.30 -40.22 -1.43
C GLU A 165 5.03 -39.68 -0.81
N LEU A 166 5.06 -38.39 -0.48
CA LEU A 166 3.86 -37.62 -0.21
C LEU A 166 3.29 -37.14 -1.55
N ARG A 167 2.05 -37.47 -1.81
CA ARG A 167 1.38 -37.15 -3.06
C ARG A 167 0.12 -36.32 -2.83
N LEU A 168 -0.06 -35.28 -3.63
CA LEU A 168 -1.29 -34.50 -3.72
C LEU A 168 -2.25 -35.23 -4.68
N ALA A 169 -3.44 -35.55 -4.20
CA ALA A 169 -4.51 -36.16 -5.00
C ALA A 169 -5.27 -35.07 -5.78
N GLY A 170 -5.38 -35.22 -7.07
CA GLY A 170 -6.09 -34.30 -7.95
C GLY A 170 -6.97 -35.04 -8.98
N ALA A 171 -7.76 -34.28 -9.74
CA ALA A 171 -8.67 -34.84 -10.76
C ALA A 171 -7.95 -35.60 -11.88
N GLU A 172 -6.69 -35.28 -12.18
CA GLU A 172 -5.86 -35.94 -13.19
C GLU A 172 -4.98 -37.08 -12.61
N GLY A 173 -5.13 -37.40 -11.32
CA GLY A 173 -4.35 -38.38 -10.59
C GLY A 173 -3.51 -37.77 -9.48
N GLU A 174 -2.61 -38.57 -8.93
CA GLU A 174 -1.73 -38.15 -7.83
C GLU A 174 -0.42 -37.55 -8.34
N LYS A 175 0.02 -36.45 -7.71
CA LYS A 175 1.29 -35.77 -8.00
C LYS A 175 2.20 -35.84 -6.77
N THR A 176 3.43 -36.35 -6.92
CA THR A 176 4.44 -36.33 -5.85
C THR A 176 4.84 -34.92 -5.54
N VAL A 177 4.72 -34.52 -4.26
CA VAL A 177 5.06 -33.18 -3.75
C VAL A 177 6.26 -33.20 -2.80
N ALA A 178 6.50 -34.35 -2.12
CA ALA A 178 7.69 -34.55 -1.31
C ALA A 178 8.14 -36.01 -1.34
N ARG A 179 9.41 -36.27 -1.03
CA ARG A 179 10.00 -37.58 -0.84
C ARG A 179 10.65 -37.70 0.50
N ALA A 180 10.60 -38.90 1.08
CA ALA A 180 11.24 -39.20 2.36
C ALA A 180 11.90 -40.60 2.30
N ASP A 181 13.09 -40.68 2.88
CA ASP A 181 13.80 -41.94 3.07
C ASP A 181 13.61 -42.48 4.51
N SER A 182 12.87 -41.75 5.33
CA SER A 182 12.56 -42.07 6.72
C SER A 182 11.08 -41.81 7.01
N GLY A 183 10.62 -42.10 8.21
CA GLY A 183 9.22 -41.95 8.64
C GLY A 183 8.70 -40.50 8.77
N THR A 184 9.31 -39.53 8.10
CA THR A 184 8.87 -38.14 8.09
C THR A 184 8.92 -37.53 6.71
N ALA A 185 7.86 -36.80 6.33
CA ALA A 185 7.78 -36.00 5.12
C ALA A 185 7.18 -34.63 5.45
N ALA A 186 7.53 -33.59 4.70
CA ALA A 186 6.93 -32.29 4.85
C ALA A 186 6.77 -31.58 3.53
N VAL A 187 5.79 -30.69 3.45
CA VAL A 187 5.53 -29.82 2.31
C VAL A 187 5.22 -28.41 2.78
N ASP A 188 5.83 -27.42 2.15
CA ASP A 188 5.57 -26.01 2.37
C ASP A 188 4.54 -25.50 1.35
N PHE A 189 3.65 -24.61 1.79
CA PHE A 189 2.63 -23.99 0.94
C PHE A 189 3.01 -22.54 0.69
N GLY A 190 2.65 -22.01 -0.47
CA GLY A 190 3.00 -20.64 -0.83
C GLY A 190 4.52 -20.42 -0.94
N GLY A 191 4.95 -19.19 -1.09
CA GLY A 191 6.37 -18.84 -1.13
C GLY A 191 7.19 -19.45 -2.29
N GLU A 192 8.51 -19.22 -2.26
CA GLU A 192 9.43 -19.73 -3.29
C GLU A 192 9.72 -21.25 -3.04
N GLY A 193 9.28 -22.09 -3.95
CA GLY A 193 9.50 -23.54 -3.90
C GLY A 193 8.41 -24.34 -3.21
N GLY A 194 7.42 -23.71 -2.59
CA GLY A 194 6.23 -24.36 -2.03
C GLY A 194 5.19 -24.72 -3.09
N ILE A 195 4.22 -25.54 -2.68
CA ILE A 195 3.03 -25.80 -3.52
C ILE A 195 2.02 -24.65 -3.34
N ALA A 196 1.05 -24.55 -4.26
CA ALA A 196 -0.03 -23.57 -4.14
C ALA A 196 -0.85 -23.81 -2.87
N MET A 197 -1.35 -22.73 -2.26
CA MET A 197 -2.32 -22.82 -1.17
C MET A 197 -3.63 -23.44 -1.70
N PRO A 198 -4.31 -24.29 -0.89
CA PRO A 198 -5.64 -24.80 -1.23
C PRO A 198 -6.60 -23.64 -1.56
N GLU A 199 -7.57 -23.87 -2.44
CA GLU A 199 -8.67 -22.91 -2.61
C GLU A 199 -9.64 -23.01 -1.42
N TYR A 200 -10.34 -21.94 -1.08
CA TYR A 200 -11.23 -21.92 0.09
C TYR A 200 -12.31 -22.98 0.10
N ASP A 201 -12.89 -23.28 -1.07
CA ASP A 201 -13.97 -24.25 -1.22
C ASP A 201 -13.51 -25.60 -1.77
N SER A 202 -12.19 -25.81 -1.88
CA SER A 202 -11.59 -27.00 -2.45
C SER A 202 -10.32 -27.39 -1.69
N PRO A 203 -10.47 -28.11 -0.56
CA PRO A 203 -9.32 -28.53 0.24
C PRO A 203 -8.42 -29.50 -0.55
N ASP A 204 -7.14 -29.43 -0.26
CA ASP A 204 -6.15 -30.37 -0.79
C ASP A 204 -6.19 -31.69 -0.03
N SER A 205 -6.05 -32.80 -0.74
CA SER A 205 -5.98 -34.15 -0.16
C SER A 205 -4.63 -34.77 -0.41
N PHE A 206 -3.95 -35.18 0.62
CA PHE A 206 -2.63 -35.77 0.58
C PHE A 206 -2.70 -37.27 0.98
N VAL A 207 -1.89 -38.07 0.32
CA VAL A 207 -1.69 -39.48 0.66
C VAL A 207 -0.19 -39.78 0.72
N VAL A 208 0.22 -40.66 1.60
CA VAL A 208 1.57 -41.22 1.63
C VAL A 208 1.56 -42.57 0.96
N ARG A 209 2.51 -42.78 0.07
CA ARG A 209 2.75 -44.09 -0.54
C ARG A 209 4.18 -44.54 -0.36
N SER A 210 4.39 -45.80 -0.01
CA SER A 210 5.70 -46.39 -0.11
C SER A 210 6.07 -46.62 -1.57
N VAL A 211 7.33 -46.41 -1.92
CA VAL A 211 7.85 -46.61 -3.29
C VAL A 211 9.10 -47.47 -3.21
N ARG A 212 9.12 -48.54 -3.96
CA ARG A 212 10.28 -49.40 -4.08
C ARG A 212 10.78 -49.40 -5.51
N SER A 213 12.05 -49.17 -5.69
CA SER A 213 12.71 -49.26 -6.98
C SER A 213 13.74 -50.41 -6.94
N GLY A 214 13.73 -51.23 -7.94
CA GLY A 214 14.69 -52.32 -8.15
C GLY A 214 15.16 -52.35 -9.59
N GLU A 215 16.02 -53.32 -9.93
CA GLU A 215 16.48 -53.51 -11.29
C GLU A 215 15.31 -53.95 -12.19
N GLY A 216 14.93 -53.03 -13.09
CA GLY A 216 13.86 -53.27 -14.06
C GLY A 216 12.43 -53.02 -13.58
N TYR A 217 12.21 -52.57 -12.35
CA TYR A 217 10.86 -52.24 -11.86
C TYR A 217 10.81 -51.06 -10.90
N ALA A 218 9.63 -50.41 -10.82
CA ALA A 218 9.23 -49.51 -9.78
C ALA A 218 7.86 -49.95 -9.23
N LEU A 219 7.77 -50.15 -7.91
CA LEU A 219 6.55 -50.58 -7.22
C LEU A 219 6.08 -49.48 -6.28
N THR A 220 4.82 -49.09 -6.44
CA THR A 220 4.16 -48.14 -5.55
C THR A 220 3.16 -48.86 -4.65
N GLY A 221 3.26 -48.68 -3.35
CA GLY A 221 2.37 -49.27 -2.35
C GLY A 221 0.96 -48.69 -2.36
N ALA A 222 0.10 -49.28 -1.54
CA ALA A 222 -1.23 -48.73 -1.29
C ALA A 222 -1.15 -47.32 -0.74
N ALA A 223 -2.17 -46.50 -1.02
CA ALA A 223 -2.30 -45.19 -0.42
C ALA A 223 -2.59 -45.29 1.10
N SER A 224 -2.04 -44.39 1.87
CA SER A 224 -2.49 -44.17 3.24
C SER A 224 -3.93 -43.65 3.29
N GLU A 225 -4.50 -43.56 4.49
CA GLU A 225 -5.68 -42.69 4.68
C GLU A 225 -5.36 -41.27 4.23
N PRO A 226 -6.33 -40.59 3.60
CA PRO A 226 -6.10 -39.24 3.10
C PRO A 226 -5.99 -38.24 4.24
N ILE A 227 -5.04 -37.31 4.12
CA ILE A 227 -4.92 -36.11 4.95
C ILE A 227 -5.55 -34.96 4.17
N VAL A 228 -6.64 -34.41 4.71
CA VAL A 228 -7.33 -33.26 4.12
C VAL A 228 -6.80 -32.00 4.79
N VAL A 229 -6.37 -31.05 3.99
CA VAL A 229 -5.84 -29.76 4.45
C VAL A 229 -6.69 -28.65 3.84
N GLU A 230 -7.36 -27.91 4.68
CA GLU A 230 -8.11 -26.72 4.30
C GLU A 230 -7.18 -25.49 4.29
N ARG A 231 -7.50 -24.49 3.48
CA ARG A 231 -6.73 -23.24 3.47
C ARG A 231 -6.62 -22.61 4.85
N GLU A 232 -7.72 -22.64 5.61
CA GLU A 232 -7.79 -22.06 6.95
C GLU A 232 -6.85 -22.74 7.95
N ASP A 233 -6.52 -24.02 7.77
CA ASP A 233 -5.58 -24.75 8.62
C ASP A 233 -4.16 -24.19 8.52
N LEU A 234 -3.84 -23.58 7.37
CA LEU A 234 -2.52 -23.04 7.05
C LEU A 234 -2.39 -21.53 7.36
N LEU A 235 -3.45 -20.87 7.79
CA LEU A 235 -3.45 -19.43 8.07
C LEU A 235 -3.11 -19.13 9.53
N GLY A 236 -2.15 -18.25 9.72
CA GLY A 236 -1.80 -17.68 11.02
C GLY A 236 -2.85 -16.69 11.55
N ARG A 237 -2.62 -16.21 12.79
CA ARG A 237 -3.47 -15.23 13.48
C ARG A 237 -2.80 -13.87 13.65
N THR A 238 -1.70 -13.62 12.97
CA THR A 238 -0.96 -12.35 13.03
C THR A 238 -1.18 -11.57 11.75
N LEU A 239 -1.89 -10.44 11.85
CA LEU A 239 -1.99 -9.49 10.75
C LEU A 239 -0.70 -8.68 10.67
N GLU A 240 -0.26 -8.44 9.45
CA GLU A 240 0.84 -7.53 9.10
C GLU A 240 0.31 -6.52 8.10
N ILE A 241 0.57 -5.24 8.33
CA ILE A 241 0.17 -4.15 7.47
C ILE A 241 1.41 -3.47 6.90
N GLU A 242 1.42 -3.27 5.60
CA GLU A 242 2.50 -2.60 4.87
C GLU A 242 1.94 -1.50 3.99
N TYR A 243 2.79 -0.56 3.60
CA TYR A 243 2.42 0.46 2.63
C TYR A 243 3.55 0.78 1.66
N GLU A 244 3.18 1.24 0.49
CA GLU A 244 4.07 1.84 -0.50
C GLU A 244 3.54 3.21 -0.92
N THR A 245 4.42 4.15 -1.17
CA THR A 245 4.06 5.48 -1.70
C THR A 245 3.83 5.36 -3.21
N VAL A 246 2.60 5.58 -3.65
CA VAL A 246 2.21 5.58 -5.08
C VAL A 246 2.56 6.91 -5.73
N SER A 247 2.25 8.01 -5.04
CA SER A 247 2.62 9.38 -5.40
C SER A 247 2.67 10.22 -4.13
N ARG A 248 2.98 11.52 -4.22
CA ARG A 248 3.03 12.40 -3.04
C ARG A 248 1.70 12.33 -2.27
N ASN A 249 1.76 11.87 -1.02
CA ASN A 249 0.61 11.71 -0.11
C ASN A 249 -0.51 10.77 -0.62
N VAL A 250 -0.20 9.86 -1.56
CA VAL A 250 -1.08 8.75 -1.97
C VAL A 250 -0.37 7.45 -1.66
N LEU A 251 -0.98 6.63 -0.84
CA LEU A 251 -0.40 5.38 -0.35
C LEU A 251 -1.19 4.19 -0.87
N ARG A 252 -0.49 3.10 -1.14
CA ARG A 252 -1.12 1.78 -1.28
C ARG A 252 -0.83 0.98 -0.02
N ILE A 253 -1.88 0.72 0.74
CA ILE A 253 -1.83 -0.09 1.96
C ILE A 253 -2.19 -1.51 1.57
N SER A 254 -1.43 -2.50 2.07
CA SER A 254 -1.68 -3.92 1.86
C SER A 254 -1.48 -4.69 3.16
N TRP A 255 -2.06 -5.90 3.23
CA TRP A 255 -1.94 -6.78 4.39
C TRP A 255 -1.92 -8.25 3.98
N ASN A 256 -1.36 -9.09 4.85
CA ASN A 256 -1.28 -10.52 4.65
C ASN A 256 -2.65 -11.20 4.84
N GLU A 257 -2.71 -12.46 4.48
CA GLU A 257 -3.86 -13.34 4.73
C GLU A 257 -3.74 -13.98 6.11
N THR A 258 -4.85 -13.99 6.85
CA THR A 258 -4.96 -14.60 8.19
C THR A 258 -6.29 -15.28 8.38
N LYS A 259 -6.48 -15.97 9.51
CA LYS A 259 -7.78 -16.52 9.91
C LYS A 259 -8.82 -15.41 10.02
N GLY A 260 -9.98 -15.62 9.42
CA GLY A 260 -11.11 -14.69 9.39
C GLY A 260 -11.95 -14.87 8.13
N ASN A 261 -13.19 -14.37 8.16
CA ASN A 261 -14.12 -14.47 7.02
C ASN A 261 -14.07 -13.22 6.11
N GLY A 262 -13.24 -12.27 6.46
CA GLY A 262 -13.02 -11.02 5.73
C GLY A 262 -12.19 -10.05 6.56
N TYR A 263 -12.00 -8.84 6.02
CA TYR A 263 -11.16 -7.81 6.63
C TYR A 263 -11.85 -6.45 6.53
N GLU A 264 -11.60 -5.61 7.52
CA GLU A 264 -11.86 -4.19 7.43
C GLU A 264 -10.54 -3.41 7.63
N LEU A 265 -10.22 -2.55 6.66
CA LEU A 265 -9.27 -1.48 6.86
C LEU A 265 -10.01 -0.28 7.43
N GLN A 266 -9.54 0.21 8.56
CA GLN A 266 -10.12 1.35 9.27
C GLN A 266 -9.10 2.48 9.36
N GLN A 267 -9.59 3.72 9.30
CA GLN A 267 -8.82 4.94 9.51
C GLN A 267 -9.24 5.58 10.83
N LEU A 268 -8.28 6.11 11.58
CA LEU A 268 -8.54 6.87 12.80
C LEU A 268 -8.97 8.30 12.42
N VAL A 269 -10.21 8.67 12.76
CA VAL A 269 -10.80 9.98 12.50
C VAL A 269 -11.39 10.51 13.80
N ASP A 270 -10.96 11.66 14.28
CA ASP A 270 -11.41 12.29 15.52
C ASP A 270 -11.38 11.35 16.75
N GLY A 271 -10.42 10.43 16.78
CA GLY A 271 -10.23 9.46 17.86
C GLY A 271 -11.09 8.20 17.74
N GLU A 272 -11.90 8.05 16.68
CA GLU A 272 -12.70 6.88 16.39
C GLU A 272 -12.23 6.14 15.14
N TRP A 273 -12.29 4.80 15.15
CA TRP A 273 -11.93 3.98 13.99
C TRP A 273 -13.10 3.86 13.02
N MET A 274 -12.92 4.37 11.80
CA MET A 274 -13.92 4.34 10.73
C MET A 274 -13.47 3.40 9.60
N THR A 275 -14.37 2.49 9.18
CA THR A 275 -14.10 1.57 8.08
C THR A 275 -14.02 2.33 6.75
N VAL A 276 -12.85 2.30 6.10
CA VAL A 276 -12.62 2.90 4.78
C VAL A 276 -12.67 1.88 3.65
N LYS A 277 -12.41 0.60 3.97
CA LYS A 277 -12.50 -0.50 3.01
C LYS A 277 -12.91 -1.78 3.73
N ALA A 278 -13.91 -2.47 3.20
CA ALA A 278 -14.24 -3.85 3.56
C ALA A 278 -13.80 -4.78 2.43
N VAL A 279 -13.26 -5.94 2.79
CA VAL A 279 -12.73 -6.95 1.85
C VAL A 279 -13.25 -8.31 2.27
N GLU A 280 -13.85 -9.03 1.34
CA GLU A 280 -14.23 -10.44 1.54
C GLU A 280 -12.97 -11.30 1.68
N ARG A 281 -13.15 -12.51 2.24
CA ARG A 281 -12.08 -13.47 2.54
C ARG A 281 -11.08 -13.69 1.39
N ASP A 282 -11.61 -13.85 0.18
CA ASP A 282 -10.87 -14.09 -1.07
C ASP A 282 -10.55 -12.81 -1.86
N GLY A 283 -10.97 -11.64 -1.34
CA GLY A 283 -10.82 -10.36 -1.99
C GLY A 283 -9.38 -9.82 -1.95
N ALA A 284 -9.12 -8.82 -2.79
CA ALA A 284 -7.80 -8.18 -2.85
C ALA A 284 -7.52 -7.39 -1.56
N ARG A 285 -6.52 -7.83 -0.79
CA ARG A 285 -6.06 -7.25 0.47
C ARG A 285 -5.17 -6.02 0.24
N LYS A 286 -5.74 -5.03 -0.43
CA LYS A 286 -5.06 -3.76 -0.73
C LYS A 286 -6.05 -2.61 -0.82
N TYR A 287 -5.58 -1.43 -0.52
CA TYR A 287 -6.34 -0.17 -0.62
C TYR A 287 -5.40 0.96 -1.04
N THR A 288 -5.82 1.74 -2.02
CA THR A 288 -5.11 2.98 -2.37
C THR A 288 -5.87 4.14 -1.75
N THR A 289 -5.19 4.94 -0.93
CA THR A 289 -5.80 6.11 -0.29
C THR A 289 -6.15 7.17 -1.32
N PRO A 290 -7.12 8.05 -1.06
CA PRO A 290 -7.15 9.34 -1.71
C PRO A 290 -5.85 10.11 -1.42
N THR A 291 -5.67 11.28 -2.02
CA THR A 291 -4.56 12.17 -1.64
C THR A 291 -4.76 12.64 -0.21
N LEU A 292 -3.87 12.22 0.68
CA LEU A 292 -3.90 12.60 2.08
C LEU A 292 -3.44 14.05 2.26
N ARG A 293 -3.92 14.71 3.31
CA ARG A 293 -3.54 16.09 3.62
C ARG A 293 -2.05 16.20 3.94
N SER A 294 -1.52 17.36 3.67
CA SER A 294 -0.14 17.74 3.89
C SER A 294 0.20 17.80 5.40
N CYS A 295 1.37 17.33 5.80
CA CYS A 295 1.91 17.40 7.16
C CYS A 295 0.89 16.98 8.23
N THR A 296 0.22 15.85 8.02
CA THR A 296 -0.87 15.37 8.88
C THR A 296 -0.60 13.94 9.33
N SER A 297 -0.92 13.65 10.58
CA SER A 297 -0.83 12.32 11.17
C SER A 297 -2.02 11.47 10.75
N TYR A 298 -1.75 10.23 10.35
CA TYR A 298 -2.78 9.25 10.00
C TYR A 298 -2.53 7.95 10.75
N GLY A 299 -3.61 7.39 11.28
CA GLY A 299 -3.64 6.04 11.83
C GLY A 299 -4.52 5.16 10.94
N PHE A 300 -4.00 3.99 10.54
CA PHE A 300 -4.76 2.94 9.88
C PHE A 300 -4.67 1.67 10.69
N ARG A 301 -5.71 0.84 10.67
CA ARG A 301 -5.65 -0.52 11.21
C ARG A 301 -6.42 -1.48 10.33
N VAL A 302 -5.96 -2.72 10.31
CA VAL A 302 -6.70 -3.83 9.71
C VAL A 302 -7.20 -4.73 10.83
N ILE A 303 -8.46 -5.12 10.74
CA ILE A 303 -9.10 -6.10 11.61
C ILE A 303 -9.70 -7.23 10.78
N THR A 304 -9.84 -8.41 11.37
CA THR A 304 -10.59 -9.51 10.76
C THR A 304 -12.09 -9.40 11.08
N VAL A 305 -12.92 -9.82 10.14
CA VAL A 305 -14.37 -9.89 10.30
C VAL A 305 -14.80 -11.35 10.33
N GLY A 306 -15.46 -11.77 11.43
CA GLY A 306 -15.90 -13.15 11.59
C GLY A 306 -14.75 -14.16 11.69
N GLY A 307 -15.08 -15.45 11.49
CA GLY A 307 -14.10 -16.54 11.63
C GLY A 307 -14.08 -17.14 13.03
N ASP A 308 -13.12 -18.05 13.27
CA ASP A 308 -12.90 -18.72 14.55
C ASP A 308 -12.12 -17.78 15.50
N VAL A 309 -12.85 -17.08 16.36
CA VAL A 309 -12.31 -16.13 17.33
C VAL A 309 -11.85 -16.89 18.59
N PRO A 310 -10.59 -16.78 19.00
CA PRO A 310 -10.10 -17.42 20.24
C PRO A 310 -10.83 -16.94 21.48
N GLU A 311 -10.91 -17.78 22.52
CA GLU A 311 -11.53 -17.41 23.80
C GLU A 311 -10.80 -16.20 24.42
N GLY A 312 -11.55 -15.12 24.67
CA GLY A 312 -11.02 -13.87 25.23
C GLY A 312 -10.44 -12.89 24.22
N ALA A 313 -10.40 -13.23 22.94
CA ALA A 313 -10.04 -12.31 21.85
C ALA A 313 -11.29 -11.60 21.30
N GLU A 314 -11.09 -10.47 20.64
CA GLU A 314 -12.14 -9.72 19.94
C GLU A 314 -12.22 -10.12 18.46
N TYR A 315 -11.09 -10.51 17.87
CA TYR A 315 -10.95 -10.80 16.44
C TYR A 315 -10.32 -12.19 16.23
N ALA A 316 -10.52 -12.77 15.05
CA ALA A 316 -9.92 -14.06 14.66
C ALA A 316 -8.39 -13.99 14.50
N ALA A 317 -7.87 -12.83 14.15
CA ALA A 317 -6.44 -12.50 14.18
C ALA A 317 -6.21 -11.18 14.92
N GLU A 318 -5.01 -10.98 15.48
CA GLU A 318 -4.65 -9.75 16.16
C GLU A 318 -4.63 -8.58 15.15
N PRO A 319 -5.29 -7.43 15.47
CA PRO A 319 -5.26 -6.25 14.61
C PRO A 319 -3.85 -5.74 14.35
N ALA A 320 -3.57 -5.33 13.13
CA ALA A 320 -2.35 -4.61 12.78
C ALA A 320 -2.63 -3.13 12.61
N THR A 321 -1.74 -2.28 13.13
CA THR A 321 -1.85 -0.81 13.05
C THR A 321 -0.67 -0.22 12.30
N LEU A 322 -0.94 0.86 11.57
CA LEU A 322 0.03 1.67 10.85
C LEU A 322 -0.18 3.13 11.24
N GLU A 323 0.86 3.76 11.75
CA GLU A 323 0.88 5.20 12.01
C GLU A 323 1.90 5.86 11.09
N LEU A 324 1.53 6.96 10.49
CA LEU A 324 2.39 7.72 9.57
C LEU A 324 2.13 9.22 9.69
N PHE A 325 3.09 10.00 9.22
CA PHE A 325 2.99 11.43 9.06
C PHE A 325 3.28 11.78 7.60
N THR A 326 2.37 12.50 6.94
CA THR A 326 2.49 12.82 5.52
C THR A 326 3.50 13.92 5.25
N ASP A 327 4.09 13.91 4.06
CA ASP A 327 5.00 14.95 3.60
C ASP A 327 4.27 16.26 3.29
N ALA A 328 5.02 17.39 3.32
CA ALA A 328 4.50 18.66 2.84
C ALA A 328 4.16 18.60 1.34
N SER A 329 2.95 19.02 0.99
CA SER A 329 2.47 19.04 -0.37
C SER A 329 1.60 20.25 -0.62
N PRO A 330 1.83 21.07 -1.66
CA PRO A 330 0.95 22.17 -2.01
C PRO A 330 -0.36 21.71 -2.67
N LEU A 331 -0.46 20.42 -3.03
CA LEU A 331 -1.63 19.88 -3.72
C LEU A 331 -2.89 20.07 -2.87
N TYR A 332 -3.91 20.63 -3.51
CA TYR A 332 -5.19 21.00 -2.92
C TYR A 332 -5.15 22.15 -1.90
N CYS A 333 -4.01 22.77 -1.68
CA CYS A 333 -3.94 23.97 -0.85
C CYS A 333 -4.53 25.19 -1.58
N THR A 334 -5.10 26.10 -0.78
CA THR A 334 -5.52 27.42 -1.26
C THR A 334 -4.30 28.32 -1.46
N ILE A 335 -4.26 29.00 -2.61
CA ILE A 335 -3.22 29.99 -2.91
C ILE A 335 -3.82 31.31 -3.38
N TRP A 336 -3.04 32.36 -3.28
CA TRP A 336 -3.37 33.70 -3.74
C TRP A 336 -2.19 34.31 -4.51
N PRO A 337 -2.37 34.60 -5.83
CA PRO A 337 -1.37 35.37 -6.55
C PRO A 337 -1.16 36.74 -5.93
N MET A 338 0.08 37.14 -5.77
CA MET A 338 0.46 38.42 -5.20
C MET A 338 0.30 39.58 -6.18
N LYS A 339 0.24 39.30 -7.45
CA LYS A 339 -0.01 40.20 -8.59
C LYS A 339 -0.77 39.42 -9.63
N ASP A 340 -1.35 40.11 -10.60
CA ASP A 340 -1.90 39.41 -11.77
C ASP A 340 -0.79 38.56 -12.41
N LEU A 341 -1.04 37.26 -12.54
CA LEU A 341 -0.11 36.29 -13.15
C LEU A 341 -0.68 35.78 -14.46
N GLU A 342 0.17 35.63 -15.47
CA GLU A 342 -0.19 34.97 -16.72
C GLU A 342 -0.47 33.50 -16.42
N LEU A 343 -1.56 32.98 -17.00
CA LEU A 343 -1.93 31.56 -17.00
C LEU A 343 -1.44 30.93 -18.28
N TYR A 344 -0.52 29.98 -18.18
CA TYR A 344 0.10 29.30 -19.32
C TYR A 344 -0.57 27.95 -19.59
N SER A 345 -0.63 27.54 -20.88
CA SER A 345 -1.16 26.23 -21.26
C SER A 345 -0.27 25.05 -20.86
N GLY A 346 1.03 25.27 -20.64
CA GLY A 346 2.01 24.26 -20.26
C GLY A 346 3.15 24.83 -19.44
N THR A 347 4.00 23.94 -18.89
CA THR A 347 5.13 24.32 -18.03
C THR A 347 6.27 24.99 -18.79
N ASP A 348 6.29 24.91 -20.11
CA ASP A 348 7.26 25.63 -20.96
C ASP A 348 6.94 27.14 -21.09
N MET A 349 5.81 27.60 -20.54
CA MET A 349 5.33 29.00 -20.54
C MET A 349 5.28 29.62 -21.96
N SER A 350 5.07 28.82 -22.99
CA SER A 350 5.12 29.29 -24.39
C SER A 350 3.83 29.97 -24.84
N GLU A 351 2.70 29.65 -24.24
CA GLU A 351 1.37 30.13 -24.62
C GLU A 351 0.56 30.57 -23.41
N THR A 352 0.11 31.84 -23.40
CA THR A 352 -0.78 32.39 -22.36
C THR A 352 -2.23 32.13 -22.74
N VAL A 353 -3.00 31.50 -21.82
CA VAL A 353 -4.42 31.14 -22.00
C VAL A 353 -5.37 31.93 -21.11
N GLY A 354 -4.83 32.73 -20.18
CA GLY A 354 -5.64 33.54 -19.26
C GLY A 354 -4.80 34.35 -18.29
N THR A 355 -5.42 34.83 -17.22
CA THR A 355 -4.76 35.58 -16.16
C THR A 355 -5.35 35.21 -14.80
N ALA A 356 -4.54 34.71 -13.88
CA ALA A 356 -4.89 34.56 -12.49
C ALA A 356 -4.80 35.91 -11.77
N LYS A 357 -5.88 36.34 -11.16
CA LYS A 357 -5.99 37.66 -10.55
C LYS A 357 -5.33 37.73 -9.19
N ALA A 358 -4.68 38.84 -8.92
CA ALA A 358 -4.15 39.16 -7.61
C ALA A 358 -5.23 39.05 -6.53
N ALA A 359 -4.88 38.50 -5.37
CA ALA A 359 -5.74 38.31 -4.20
C ALA A 359 -6.96 37.39 -4.40
N ALA A 360 -7.20 36.86 -5.61
CA ALA A 360 -8.19 35.82 -5.81
C ALA A 360 -7.66 34.47 -5.31
N ALA A 361 -8.52 33.66 -4.71
CA ALA A 361 -8.14 32.34 -4.20
C ALA A 361 -8.28 31.28 -5.31
N TYR A 362 -7.27 30.43 -5.42
CA TYR A 362 -7.27 29.28 -6.31
C TYR A 362 -6.82 28.03 -5.53
N CYS A 363 -7.26 26.86 -6.00
CA CYS A 363 -6.80 25.59 -5.47
C CYS A 363 -5.64 25.07 -6.31
N VAL A 364 -4.59 24.58 -5.69
CA VAL A 364 -3.45 23.94 -6.38
C VAL A 364 -3.86 22.53 -6.82
N LEU A 365 -3.89 22.30 -8.13
CA LEU A 365 -4.23 21.01 -8.74
C LEU A 365 -2.99 20.20 -9.17
N GLY A 366 -1.81 20.77 -9.02
CA GLY A 366 -0.53 20.15 -9.33
C GLY A 366 0.61 21.14 -9.17
N GLU A 367 1.82 20.61 -9.01
CA GLU A 367 3.07 21.39 -8.99
C GLU A 367 4.07 20.72 -9.92
N GLU A 368 4.58 21.49 -10.89
CA GLU A 368 5.55 21.02 -11.88
C GLU A 368 6.49 22.17 -12.28
N ASP A 369 7.79 21.92 -12.29
CA ASP A 369 8.82 22.90 -12.72
C ASP A 369 8.73 24.28 -12.01
N GLY A 370 8.29 24.32 -10.73
CA GLY A 370 8.12 25.56 -9.98
C GLY A 370 6.86 26.35 -10.37
N LEU A 371 5.93 25.72 -11.06
CA LEU A 371 4.64 26.27 -11.44
C LEU A 371 3.50 25.55 -10.74
N PHE A 372 2.45 26.25 -10.35
CA PHE A 372 1.22 25.68 -9.87
C PHE A 372 0.22 25.51 -11.01
N ARG A 373 -0.32 24.30 -11.15
CA ARG A 373 -1.48 24.05 -12.00
C ARG A 373 -2.74 24.48 -11.25
N VAL A 374 -3.55 25.32 -11.88
CA VAL A 374 -4.78 25.89 -11.30
C VAL A 374 -5.91 25.91 -12.32
N LEU A 375 -7.15 26.08 -11.83
CA LEU A 375 -8.33 26.36 -12.64
C LEU A 375 -8.71 27.83 -12.48
N VAL A 376 -8.68 28.59 -13.57
CA VAL A 376 -9.03 30.01 -13.61
C VAL A 376 -10.14 30.23 -14.63
N ASP A 377 -11.32 30.70 -14.20
CA ASP A 377 -12.47 30.98 -15.07
C ASP A 377 -12.82 29.83 -16.02
N GLY A 378 -12.72 28.58 -15.54
CA GLY A 378 -13.00 27.37 -16.33
C GLY A 378 -11.85 26.93 -17.25
N VAL A 379 -10.68 27.56 -17.18
CA VAL A 379 -9.48 27.21 -17.96
C VAL A 379 -8.40 26.68 -17.04
N TYR A 380 -7.90 25.46 -17.32
CA TYR A 380 -6.73 24.92 -16.65
C TYR A 380 -5.45 25.51 -17.21
N GLY A 381 -4.50 25.79 -16.33
CA GLY A 381 -3.19 26.27 -16.76
C GLY A 381 -2.22 26.35 -15.58
N TYR A 382 -1.05 26.87 -15.89
CA TYR A 382 0.07 26.96 -14.98
C TYR A 382 0.39 28.41 -14.65
N ILE A 383 0.66 28.71 -13.37
CA ILE A 383 1.09 30.02 -12.89
C ILE A 383 2.40 29.91 -12.10
N ASP A 384 3.16 31.00 -12.06
CA ASP A 384 4.45 31.06 -11.35
C ASP A 384 4.22 31.01 -9.83
N SER A 385 4.60 29.88 -9.20
CA SER A 385 4.42 29.63 -7.77
C SER A 385 5.20 30.60 -6.88
N ARG A 386 6.28 31.19 -7.40
CA ARG A 386 7.14 32.13 -6.65
C ARG A 386 6.41 33.41 -6.24
N TYR A 387 5.35 33.75 -6.93
CA TYR A 387 4.51 34.93 -6.67
C TYR A 387 3.13 34.54 -6.12
N CYS A 388 3.03 33.38 -5.46
CA CYS A 388 1.81 32.94 -4.81
C CYS A 388 2.03 32.88 -3.29
N MET A 389 1.07 33.35 -2.53
CA MET A 389 0.93 32.98 -1.12
C MET A 389 0.16 31.67 -1.04
N ILE A 390 0.51 30.80 -0.09
CA ILE A 390 -0.17 29.54 0.20
C ILE A 390 -0.78 29.60 1.60
N ASN A 391 -1.89 28.90 1.82
CA ASN A 391 -2.52 28.80 3.13
C ASN A 391 -1.74 27.85 4.04
N LEU A 392 -1.03 28.38 5.03
CA LEU A 392 -0.18 27.57 5.91
C LEU A 392 -0.92 26.43 6.63
N PRO A 393 -2.15 26.60 7.18
CA PRO A 393 -2.87 25.48 7.80
C PRO A 393 -3.16 24.31 6.86
N GLU A 394 -3.34 24.56 5.57
CA GLU A 394 -3.53 23.51 4.57
C GLU A 394 -2.19 22.90 4.12
N TYR A 395 -1.12 23.69 4.11
CA TYR A 395 0.18 23.25 3.60
C TYR A 395 1.09 22.62 4.67
N LEU A 396 1.17 23.21 5.86
CA LEU A 396 2.01 22.73 6.96
C LEU A 396 1.23 21.92 8.01
N GLY A 397 -0.12 21.82 7.85
CA GLY A 397 -0.98 20.95 8.65
C GLY A 397 -0.63 20.96 10.15
N GLU A 398 -0.30 19.80 10.70
CA GLU A 398 0.04 19.60 12.11
C GLU A 398 1.50 19.92 12.45
N LEU A 399 2.32 20.25 11.46
CA LEU A 399 3.71 20.66 11.70
C LEU A 399 3.77 21.99 12.47
N CYS A 400 2.78 22.87 12.22
CA CYS A 400 2.55 24.10 12.96
C CYS A 400 1.16 24.09 13.61
N SER A 401 0.96 24.94 14.62
CA SER A 401 -0.37 25.29 15.13
C SER A 401 -0.68 26.75 14.84
N TYR A 402 -1.93 27.13 15.00
CA TYR A 402 -2.43 28.44 14.56
C TYR A 402 -3.36 29.06 15.61
N ASP A 403 -3.13 30.30 15.92
CA ASP A 403 -4.05 31.17 16.70
C ASP A 403 -4.00 32.56 16.05
N ILE A 404 -4.46 32.62 14.77
CA ILE A 404 -4.35 33.83 13.96
C ILE A 404 -5.14 34.95 14.64
N THR A 405 -4.40 35.93 15.13
CA THR A 405 -4.96 37.19 15.63
C THR A 405 -5.79 37.88 14.55
N ASN A 406 -6.31 38.92 14.62
CA ASN A 406 -7.02 39.71 13.58
C ASN A 406 -8.08 38.98 12.74
N SER A 407 -8.01 37.63 12.62
CA SER A 407 -9.13 36.81 12.06
C SER A 407 -10.34 36.88 12.97
N TYR A 408 -10.14 36.95 14.30
CA TYR A 408 -11.19 37.07 15.30
C TYR A 408 -11.07 38.34 16.08
N ALA A 409 -9.94 38.54 16.78
CA ALA A 409 -9.67 39.65 17.65
C ALA A 409 -8.17 39.94 17.72
N SER A 410 -7.79 41.18 17.58
CA SER A 410 -6.42 41.66 17.76
C SER A 410 -5.94 41.42 19.18
N LYS A 411 -4.66 41.05 19.35
CA LYS A 411 -3.99 40.91 20.64
C LYS A 411 -3.04 42.08 20.93
N TYR A 412 -3.03 43.13 20.12
CA TYR A 412 -2.14 44.29 20.31
C TYR A 412 -2.43 45.00 21.60
N LYS A 413 -1.39 45.13 22.43
CA LYS A 413 -1.41 45.73 23.77
C LYS A 413 -0.16 46.60 23.98
N VAL A 414 -0.13 47.34 25.07
CA VAL A 414 1.07 48.00 25.56
C VAL A 414 1.26 47.56 27.01
N HIS A 415 2.30 46.76 27.27
CA HIS A 415 2.61 46.21 28.58
C HIS A 415 1.39 45.59 29.29
N GLY A 416 0.68 44.74 28.56
CA GLY A 416 -0.53 44.07 29.02
C GLY A 416 -1.80 44.95 29.02
N PHE A 417 -1.70 46.25 28.83
CA PHE A 417 -2.86 47.16 28.78
C PHE A 417 -3.45 47.20 27.36
N GLU A 418 -4.74 47.02 27.26
CA GLU A 418 -5.46 47.00 25.98
C GLU A 418 -5.31 48.33 25.24
N ILE A 419 -5.08 48.27 23.94
CA ILE A 419 -5.22 49.42 23.06
C ILE A 419 -6.70 49.49 22.65
N PRO A 420 -7.46 50.51 23.05
CA PRO A 420 -8.87 50.67 22.70
C PRO A 420 -9.08 50.57 21.18
N GLU A 421 -10.19 49.96 20.76
CA GLU A 421 -10.58 49.79 19.35
C GLU A 421 -9.69 48.84 18.50
N VAL A 422 -8.57 48.39 19.08
CA VAL A 422 -7.70 47.38 18.44
C VAL A 422 -7.79 46.05 19.19
N THR A 423 -7.49 46.01 20.48
CA THR A 423 -7.52 44.80 21.29
C THR A 423 -8.94 44.24 21.39
N GLY A 424 -9.11 42.95 21.17
CA GLY A 424 -10.42 42.27 21.22
C GLY A 424 -11.32 42.51 19.99
N THR A 425 -10.83 43.21 18.96
CA THR A 425 -11.61 43.52 17.75
C THR A 425 -10.89 43.06 16.49
N VAL A 426 -11.66 42.78 15.43
CA VAL A 426 -11.09 42.56 14.08
C VAL A 426 -10.67 43.92 13.52
N VAL A 427 -9.38 44.05 13.23
CA VAL A 427 -8.83 45.29 12.71
C VAL A 427 -9.32 45.57 11.29
N THR A 428 -9.62 46.83 10.98
CA THR A 428 -9.95 47.26 9.62
C THR A 428 -8.91 46.76 8.60
N GLY A 429 -9.36 46.11 7.53
CA GLY A 429 -8.53 45.50 6.49
C GLY A 429 -8.39 44.02 6.61
N TYR A 430 -8.82 43.40 7.72
CA TYR A 430 -8.83 41.95 7.90
C TYR A 430 -10.20 41.32 7.60
N GLU A 431 -11.15 42.05 7.12
CA GLU A 431 -12.52 41.56 6.84
C GLU A 431 -12.53 40.40 5.88
N HIS A 432 -11.56 40.35 4.96
CA HIS A 432 -11.45 39.27 3.95
C HIS A 432 -10.76 38.01 4.44
N VAL A 433 -10.09 38.05 5.59
CA VAL A 433 -9.40 36.87 6.16
C VAL A 433 -10.11 36.30 7.39
N ARG A 434 -11.26 36.90 7.78
CA ARG A 434 -12.06 36.43 8.90
C ARG A 434 -12.93 35.23 8.48
N LEU A 435 -12.70 34.10 9.14
CA LEU A 435 -13.48 32.86 8.97
C LEU A 435 -14.24 32.51 10.27
N ALA A 436 -14.82 31.31 10.33
CA ALA A 436 -15.43 30.77 11.55
C ALA A 436 -14.36 30.38 12.58
N GLU A 437 -14.73 30.30 13.85
CA GLU A 437 -13.84 29.88 14.95
C GLU A 437 -13.19 28.53 14.64
N GLY A 438 -11.87 28.43 14.90
CA GLY A 438 -11.08 27.24 14.60
C GLY A 438 -10.69 27.07 13.13
N VAL A 439 -11.14 27.97 12.23
CA VAL A 439 -10.79 27.95 10.81
C VAL A 439 -9.94 29.17 10.48
N TYR A 440 -8.68 28.97 10.14
CA TYR A 440 -7.73 30.04 9.91
C TYR A 440 -7.34 30.15 8.44
N LEU A 441 -7.22 31.40 7.93
CA LEU A 441 -6.42 31.69 6.75
C LEU A 441 -5.12 32.34 7.22
N ALA A 442 -4.02 31.69 6.93
CA ALA A 442 -2.68 32.19 7.20
C ALA A 442 -1.87 32.20 5.89
N PRO A 443 -2.14 33.17 5.00
CA PRO A 443 -1.44 33.27 3.73
C PRO A 443 0.03 33.61 3.97
N TYR A 444 0.92 32.86 3.33
CA TYR A 444 2.35 33.04 3.43
C TYR A 444 3.02 32.76 2.09
N LEU A 445 4.06 33.51 1.76
CA LEU A 445 4.70 33.40 0.47
C LEU A 445 5.31 32.01 0.28
N TYR A 446 4.92 31.32 -0.79
CA TYR A 446 5.29 29.92 -0.99
C TYR A 446 6.82 29.66 -0.97
N PRO A 447 7.68 30.47 -1.62
CA PRO A 447 9.13 30.28 -1.54
C PRO A 447 9.72 30.39 -0.11
N CYS A 448 9.02 31.05 0.83
CA CYS A 448 9.47 31.14 2.23
C CYS A 448 9.10 29.91 3.05
N CYS A 449 8.23 29.02 2.52
CA CYS A 449 7.72 27.88 3.27
C CYS A 449 8.79 26.80 3.50
N GLU A 450 9.76 26.64 2.62
CA GLU A 450 10.86 25.67 2.80
C GLU A 450 11.63 25.97 4.10
N LYS A 451 12.03 27.22 4.30
CA LYS A 451 12.69 27.66 5.53
C LYS A 451 11.81 27.49 6.77
N LEU A 452 10.52 27.78 6.64
CA LEU A 452 9.59 27.59 7.76
C LEU A 452 9.44 26.11 8.12
N MET A 453 9.40 25.21 7.14
CA MET A 453 9.41 23.75 7.38
C MET A 453 10.68 23.31 8.10
N GLU A 454 11.85 23.84 7.72
CA GLU A 454 13.11 23.53 8.41
C GLU A 454 13.05 23.92 9.89
N ALA A 455 12.61 25.16 10.18
CA ALA A 455 12.46 25.64 11.55
C ALA A 455 11.45 24.81 12.34
N ALA A 456 10.29 24.51 11.75
CA ALA A 456 9.22 23.74 12.38
C ALA A 456 9.62 22.28 12.64
N SER A 457 10.34 21.67 11.70
CA SER A 457 10.85 20.31 11.86
C SER A 457 11.88 20.21 12.97
N ALA A 458 12.82 21.18 13.04
CA ALA A 458 13.81 21.23 14.11
C ALA A 458 13.14 21.42 15.49
N ALA A 459 12.15 22.30 15.59
CA ALA A 459 11.39 22.49 16.83
C ALA A 459 10.64 21.19 17.23
N ARG A 460 10.06 20.47 16.26
CA ARG A 460 9.35 19.21 16.50
C ARG A 460 10.28 18.09 16.98
N GLU A 461 11.49 18.00 16.45
CA GLU A 461 12.50 17.02 16.90
C GLU A 461 12.85 17.21 18.39
N ASP A 462 12.83 18.47 18.87
CA ASP A 462 13.06 18.82 20.26
C ASP A 462 11.78 18.76 21.13
N GLY A 463 10.65 18.35 20.57
CA GLY A 463 9.37 18.18 21.29
C GLY A 463 8.53 19.48 21.37
N TYR A 464 8.87 20.50 20.61
CA TYR A 464 8.11 21.75 20.52
C TYR A 464 7.33 21.82 19.20
N ARG A 465 6.42 22.78 19.10
CA ARG A 465 5.71 23.12 17.86
C ARG A 465 5.67 24.63 17.69
N LEU A 466 5.93 25.10 16.46
CA LEU A 466 5.73 26.52 16.13
C LEU A 466 4.24 26.81 16.09
N LYS A 467 3.83 27.89 16.78
CA LYS A 467 2.45 28.39 16.78
C LYS A 467 2.41 29.77 16.14
N ILE A 468 1.65 29.90 15.05
CA ILE A 468 1.60 31.10 14.21
C ILE A 468 0.41 31.95 14.64
N TYR A 469 0.68 33.24 14.90
CA TYR A 469 -0.29 34.24 15.32
C TYR A 469 -0.60 35.27 14.24
N ASP A 470 0.35 35.59 13.38
CA ASP A 470 0.14 36.45 12.20
C ASP A 470 1.08 36.05 11.08
N SER A 471 0.62 36.19 9.84
CA SER A 471 1.38 35.90 8.63
C SER A 471 1.24 37.05 7.63
N TYR A 472 0.50 36.89 6.55
CA TYR A 472 0.16 38.00 5.67
C TYR A 472 -0.82 38.95 6.37
N ARG A 473 -0.47 40.24 6.34
CA ARG A 473 -1.31 41.32 6.87
C ARG A 473 -1.60 42.33 5.75
N PRO A 474 -2.86 42.62 5.45
CA PRO A 474 -3.18 43.68 4.50
C PRO A 474 -2.58 45.05 4.92
N ASN A 475 -2.15 45.83 3.95
CA ASN A 475 -1.56 47.16 4.25
C ASN A 475 -2.52 48.08 5.02
N ALA A 476 -3.83 47.99 4.71
CA ALA A 476 -4.86 48.73 5.45
C ALA A 476 -4.88 48.37 6.95
N ALA A 477 -4.71 47.12 7.30
CA ALA A 477 -4.64 46.64 8.69
C ALA A 477 -3.36 47.16 9.40
N THR A 478 -2.20 47.06 8.72
CA THR A 478 -0.94 47.64 9.25
C THR A 478 -1.11 49.12 9.63
N ARG A 479 -1.71 49.89 8.73
CA ARG A 479 -1.96 51.32 8.99
C ARG A 479 -2.97 51.57 10.10
N ALA A 480 -4.08 50.83 10.11
CA ALA A 480 -5.11 50.94 11.14
C ALA A 480 -4.54 50.66 12.54
N ILE A 481 -3.71 49.62 12.68
CA ILE A 481 -3.03 49.27 13.94
C ILE A 481 -2.12 50.42 14.38
N TYR A 482 -1.27 50.93 13.47
CA TYR A 482 -0.35 52.02 13.78
C TYR A 482 -1.11 53.29 14.17
N ASP A 483 -2.07 53.74 13.36
CA ASP A 483 -2.82 54.97 13.57
C ASP A 483 -3.61 54.94 14.90
N THR A 484 -4.22 53.78 15.24
CA THR A 484 -4.94 53.60 16.51
C THR A 484 -3.99 53.61 17.70
N ALA A 485 -2.85 52.94 17.63
CA ALA A 485 -1.84 52.95 18.69
C ALA A 485 -1.24 54.38 18.88
N GLU A 486 -0.98 55.11 17.79
CA GLU A 486 -0.45 56.50 17.86
C GLU A 486 -1.42 57.45 18.56
N LEU A 487 -2.73 57.28 18.34
CA LEU A 487 -3.74 58.15 18.94
C LEU A 487 -3.79 58.07 20.48
N ILE A 488 -3.52 56.93 21.07
CA ILE A 488 -3.61 56.68 22.51
C ILE A 488 -2.29 56.89 23.26
N LEU A 489 -1.18 57.15 22.55
CA LEU A 489 0.14 57.20 23.20
C LEU A 489 0.21 58.16 24.36
N ASP A 490 -0.45 59.32 24.28
CA ASP A 490 -0.45 60.35 25.29
C ASP A 490 -1.62 60.21 26.28
N ASP A 491 -2.44 59.20 26.14
CA ASP A 491 -3.50 58.89 27.09
C ASP A 491 -2.89 58.34 28.38
N PRO A 492 -3.45 58.69 29.55
CA PRO A 492 -3.06 58.08 30.80
C PRO A 492 -3.36 56.61 30.83
N LEU A 493 -2.51 55.82 31.50
CA LEU A 493 -2.78 54.40 31.73
C LEU A 493 -4.08 54.25 32.54
N PRO A 494 -4.79 53.12 32.37
CA PRO A 494 -6.00 52.86 33.14
C PRO A 494 -5.72 52.85 34.66
N GLU A 495 -6.74 53.14 35.47
CA GLU A 495 -6.61 53.18 36.94
C GLU A 495 -6.03 51.88 37.51
N THR A 496 -6.30 50.73 36.89
CA THR A 496 -5.75 49.43 37.25
C THR A 496 -4.21 49.39 37.22
N ALA A 497 -3.57 50.24 36.44
CA ALA A 497 -2.11 50.37 36.44
C ALA A 497 -1.53 50.83 37.79
N TYR A 498 -2.34 51.47 38.64
CA TYR A 498 -1.95 52.01 39.91
C TYR A 498 -2.47 51.22 41.11
N GLU A 499 -3.36 50.28 40.91
CA GLU A 499 -3.89 49.44 41.97
C GLU A 499 -2.88 48.39 42.40
N SER A 500 -2.71 48.19 43.72
CA SER A 500 -1.62 47.38 44.27
C SER A 500 -1.68 45.91 43.91
N ASP A 501 -2.88 45.38 43.64
CA ASP A 501 -3.09 43.94 43.37
C ASP A 501 -3.07 43.61 41.86
N GLU A 502 -3.10 44.63 41.00
CA GLU A 502 -3.13 44.46 39.52
C GLU A 502 -1.95 45.16 38.83
N ARG A 503 -1.17 45.95 39.58
CA ARG A 503 -0.01 46.66 39.02
C ARG A 503 1.13 45.68 38.71
N PRO A 504 1.64 45.64 37.49
CA PRO A 504 2.85 44.87 37.17
C PRO A 504 4.05 45.36 38.03
N ASP A 505 4.85 44.42 38.53
CA ASP A 505 6.00 44.69 39.40
C ASP A 505 7.07 45.61 38.74
N ASP A 506 7.14 45.56 37.42
CA ASP A 506 8.10 46.29 36.60
C ASP A 506 7.54 47.53 35.92
N LEU A 507 6.30 47.91 36.25
CA LEU A 507 5.71 49.14 35.74
C LEU A 507 6.53 50.37 36.21
N PRO A 508 7.01 51.26 35.32
CA PRO A 508 7.75 52.44 35.68
C PRO A 508 6.97 53.34 36.66
N GLU A 509 7.67 53.99 37.56
CA GLU A 509 7.07 55.03 38.40
C GLU A 509 6.89 56.35 37.61
N ALA A 510 5.73 56.97 37.75
CA ALA A 510 5.53 58.28 37.23
C ALA A 510 6.42 59.30 37.99
N ALA A 511 6.90 60.32 37.31
CA ALA A 511 7.57 61.42 37.99
C ALA A 511 6.58 62.15 38.92
N GLU A 512 7.08 62.80 39.97
CA GLU A 512 6.23 63.54 40.97
C GLU A 512 5.34 64.56 40.26
N GLY A 513 4.02 64.28 40.24
CA GLY A 513 3.02 65.14 39.62
C GLY A 513 2.75 64.90 38.16
N GLU A 514 3.31 63.83 37.59
CA GLU A 514 3.01 63.32 36.24
C GLU A 514 2.19 62.04 36.32
N GLU A 515 1.31 61.79 35.31
CA GLU A 515 0.61 60.57 35.12
C GLU A 515 1.42 59.67 34.17
N LEU A 516 1.38 58.34 34.39
CA LEU A 516 1.91 57.41 33.44
C LEU A 516 1.01 57.36 32.20
N THR A 517 1.63 57.36 31.02
CA THR A 517 0.95 57.24 29.74
C THR A 517 1.46 55.99 28.97
N TYR A 518 0.69 55.53 27.99
CA TYR A 518 1.13 54.47 27.10
C TYR A 518 2.48 54.78 26.43
N ARG A 519 2.73 56.07 26.08
CA ARG A 519 4.01 56.54 25.51
C ARG A 519 5.18 56.18 26.41
N ARG A 520 5.05 56.29 27.71
CA ARG A 520 6.12 55.99 28.66
C ARG A 520 6.54 54.53 28.58
N LEU A 521 5.60 53.61 28.43
CA LEU A 521 5.87 52.17 28.29
C LEU A 521 6.48 51.82 26.93
N VAL A 522 5.97 52.41 25.84
CA VAL A 522 6.50 52.20 24.48
C VAL A 522 7.92 52.77 24.36
N THR A 523 8.21 53.91 24.94
CA THR A 523 9.50 54.63 24.77
C THR A 523 10.54 54.31 25.83
N GLU A 524 10.27 53.44 26.78
CA GLU A 524 11.26 52.96 27.72
C GLU A 524 12.44 52.33 26.94
N GLY A 525 13.67 52.50 27.40
CA GLY A 525 14.85 52.00 26.71
C GLY A 525 15.17 52.68 25.37
N ASN A 526 14.64 53.88 25.11
CA ASN A 526 14.82 54.69 23.88
C ASN A 526 14.17 54.09 22.62
N TYR A 527 13.13 53.30 22.76
CA TYR A 527 12.29 52.85 21.67
C TYR A 527 11.22 53.88 21.29
N THR A 528 10.61 53.70 20.15
CA THR A 528 9.46 54.48 19.65
C THR A 528 8.42 53.52 19.08
N LEU A 529 7.18 53.95 18.90
CA LEU A 529 6.13 53.15 18.31
C LEU A 529 6.57 52.56 16.95
N ALA A 530 7.35 53.33 16.18
CA ALA A 530 7.83 52.86 14.86
C ALA A 530 8.84 51.72 14.94
N ASN A 531 9.36 51.36 16.10
CA ASN A 531 10.19 50.18 16.31
C ASN A 531 9.36 48.91 16.45
N PHE A 532 8.09 49.04 16.85
CA PHE A 532 7.16 47.93 17.05
C PHE A 532 6.13 47.80 15.92
N LEU A 533 5.71 48.92 15.31
CA LEU A 533 4.70 48.97 14.28
C LEU A 533 5.19 49.76 13.07
N ALA A 534 5.05 49.16 11.90
CA ALA A 534 5.34 49.84 10.64
C ALA A 534 4.25 50.90 10.34
N ARG A 535 4.67 52.14 10.05
CA ARG A 535 3.75 53.25 9.77
C ARG A 535 3.04 53.14 8.42
N SER A 536 3.70 52.62 7.40
CA SER A 536 3.20 52.67 6.01
C SER A 536 3.31 51.37 5.26
N GLY A 537 4.03 50.39 5.79
CA GLY A 537 4.20 49.08 5.18
C GLY A 537 5.13 48.20 5.98
N SER A 538 4.88 46.91 5.99
CA SER A 538 5.51 45.86 6.80
C SER A 538 5.92 44.69 5.94
N ALA A 539 6.85 43.88 6.43
CA ALA A 539 7.19 42.60 5.84
C ALA A 539 5.98 41.65 5.77
N HIS A 540 5.03 41.75 6.70
CA HIS A 540 3.75 41.05 6.65
C HIS A 540 2.92 41.39 5.40
N ASN A 541 3.01 42.63 4.90
CA ASN A 541 2.28 43.01 3.67
C ASN A 541 2.80 42.33 2.40
N MET A 542 3.99 41.70 2.49
CA MET A 542 4.59 40.93 1.41
C MET A 542 4.42 39.42 1.61
N GLY A 543 3.79 38.99 2.72
CA GLY A 543 3.64 37.57 3.05
C GLY A 543 4.97 36.86 3.37
N ILE A 544 5.99 37.60 3.82
CA ILE A 544 7.32 37.07 4.15
C ILE A 544 7.65 37.14 5.65
N ALA A 545 6.74 37.63 6.46
CA ALA A 545 6.91 37.75 7.91
C ALA A 545 5.88 36.90 8.65
N LEU A 546 6.28 36.48 9.83
CA LEU A 546 5.47 35.69 10.77
C LEU A 546 5.62 36.28 12.16
N ASP A 547 4.52 36.38 12.89
CA ASP A 547 4.51 36.53 14.33
C ASP A 547 4.12 35.19 14.94
N LEU A 548 5.01 34.60 15.75
CA LEU A 548 4.88 33.22 16.21
C LEU A 548 5.49 33.01 17.60
N THR A 549 5.11 31.91 18.22
CA THR A 549 5.66 31.42 19.48
C THR A 549 6.00 29.93 19.41
N LEU A 550 6.50 29.39 20.51
CA LEU A 550 6.66 27.96 20.73
C LEU A 550 5.57 27.47 21.68
N GLU A 551 5.04 26.27 21.39
CA GLU A 551 4.18 25.54 22.32
C GLU A 551 4.71 24.13 22.55
N ILE A 552 4.33 23.51 23.66
CA ILE A 552 4.44 22.07 23.86
C ILE A 552 3.09 21.46 23.51
N PRO A 553 3.01 20.54 22.51
CA PRO A 553 1.76 19.94 22.11
C PRO A 553 0.98 19.36 23.30
N GLY A 554 -0.28 19.79 23.45
CA GLY A 554 -1.15 19.36 24.56
C GLY A 554 -0.92 20.07 25.92
N GLN A 555 0.09 20.94 26.03
CA GLN A 555 0.37 21.67 27.27
C GLN A 555 0.19 23.19 27.10
N GLY A 556 0.30 23.72 25.88
CA GLY A 556 0.12 25.14 25.58
C GLY A 556 1.44 25.87 25.28
N ASP A 557 1.34 27.21 25.18
CA ASP A 557 2.43 28.10 24.81
C ASP A 557 3.52 28.17 25.89
N LEU A 558 4.77 28.28 25.43
CA LEU A 558 5.87 28.58 26.35
C LEU A 558 5.77 30.00 26.87
N GLU A 559 6.12 30.18 28.14
CA GLU A 559 6.13 31.52 28.79
C GLU A 559 7.24 32.39 28.19
N MET A 560 6.85 33.48 27.54
CA MET A 560 7.74 34.50 27.01
C MET A 560 7.83 35.71 27.99
N GLN A 561 8.70 36.68 27.69
CA GLN A 561 8.87 37.87 28.52
C GLN A 561 7.65 38.79 28.53
N THR A 562 6.81 38.72 27.50
CA THR A 562 5.54 39.48 27.41
C THR A 562 4.51 38.61 26.67
N GLU A 563 3.25 39.01 26.70
CA GLU A 563 2.26 38.49 25.78
C GLU A 563 2.61 38.79 24.32
N MET A 564 1.99 38.03 23.38
CA MET A 564 2.08 38.30 21.96
C MET A 564 1.57 39.71 21.64
N HIS A 565 2.29 40.43 20.76
CA HIS A 565 1.95 41.78 20.30
C HIS A 565 1.91 42.83 21.39
N ASP A 566 2.70 42.67 22.45
CA ASP A 566 2.90 43.71 23.46
C ASP A 566 3.91 44.76 22.95
N LEU A 567 3.41 45.97 22.65
CA LEU A 567 4.16 47.05 22.03
C LEU A 567 5.00 47.86 23.07
N SER A 568 5.68 47.16 23.96
CA SER A 568 6.52 47.79 25.00
C SER A 568 7.98 47.34 24.88
N TRP A 569 8.90 48.12 25.48
CA TRP A 569 10.29 47.72 25.49
C TRP A 569 10.58 46.42 26.26
N TYR A 570 9.61 45.89 26.99
CA TYR A 570 9.69 44.56 27.62
C TYR A 570 9.67 43.43 26.62
N SER A 571 9.18 43.66 25.41
CA SER A 571 9.15 42.68 24.30
C SER A 571 10.48 42.51 23.56
N VAL A 572 11.48 43.36 23.88
CA VAL A 572 12.76 43.35 23.13
C VAL A 572 13.53 42.06 23.39
N ILE A 573 14.08 41.50 22.32
CA ILE A 573 14.79 40.19 22.35
C ILE A 573 16.01 40.23 23.31
N SER A 574 16.61 41.37 23.54
CA SER A 574 17.74 41.51 24.46
C SER A 574 17.40 41.27 25.94
N ARG A 575 16.12 41.10 26.28
CA ARG A 575 15.68 40.66 27.62
C ARG A 575 16.13 39.22 27.96
N ASN A 576 16.59 38.45 26.94
CA ASN A 576 17.14 37.13 27.09
C ASN A 576 16.21 36.09 27.80
N ASN A 577 14.91 36.15 27.54
CA ASN A 577 14.02 35.07 27.93
C ASN A 577 14.48 33.81 27.23
N ALA A 578 14.66 32.71 27.95
CA ALA A 578 15.22 31.47 27.41
C ALA A 578 14.36 30.87 26.25
N ASN A 579 13.03 30.99 26.37
CA ASN A 579 12.10 30.46 25.34
C ASN A 579 12.10 31.36 24.10
N ALA A 580 12.17 32.67 24.25
CA ALA A 580 12.29 33.59 23.11
C ALA A 580 13.63 33.42 22.38
N VAL A 581 14.73 33.20 23.12
CA VAL A 581 16.05 32.89 22.53
C VAL A 581 16.02 31.56 21.81
N LEU A 582 15.31 30.55 22.34
CA LEU A 582 15.14 29.25 21.69
C LEU A 582 14.36 29.37 20.36
N LEU A 583 13.23 30.09 20.36
CA LEU A 583 12.47 30.41 19.16
C LEU A 583 13.32 31.10 18.09
N ASP A 584 14.00 32.21 18.50
CA ASP A 584 14.91 32.97 17.62
C ASP A 584 16.02 32.06 17.05
N GLY A 585 16.48 31.07 17.83
CA GLY A 585 17.46 30.08 17.43
C GLY A 585 16.98 29.21 16.27
N TYR A 586 15.78 28.61 16.34
CA TYR A 586 15.19 27.83 15.26
C TYR A 586 14.98 28.67 14.00
N MET A 587 14.41 29.87 14.16
CA MET A 587 14.13 30.75 13.03
C MET A 587 15.39 31.22 12.33
N LYS A 588 16.42 31.61 13.08
CA LYS A 588 17.71 32.05 12.51
C LYS A 588 18.48 30.91 11.86
N ALA A 589 18.44 29.71 12.43
CA ALA A 589 19.07 28.53 11.83
C ALA A 589 18.48 28.21 10.44
N ALA A 590 17.19 28.45 10.25
CA ALA A 590 16.49 28.30 8.98
C ALA A 590 16.62 29.54 8.05
N GLY A 591 17.38 30.58 8.44
CA GLY A 591 17.67 31.73 7.59
C GLY A 591 16.71 32.93 7.73
N PHE A 592 15.85 32.95 8.76
CA PHE A 592 15.02 34.11 9.05
C PHE A 592 15.79 35.20 9.78
N GLY A 593 15.40 36.46 9.55
CA GLY A 593 15.82 37.62 10.34
C GLY A 593 14.69 38.03 11.30
N GLY A 594 15.06 38.41 12.53
CA GLY A 594 14.12 38.96 13.53
C GLY A 594 14.22 40.48 13.66
N LEU A 595 13.32 41.07 14.43
CA LEU A 595 13.40 42.46 14.90
C LEU A 595 13.94 42.49 16.33
N THR A 596 14.74 43.52 16.66
CA THR A 596 15.26 43.66 18.02
C THR A 596 14.21 44.07 19.03
N SER A 597 13.13 44.70 18.58
CA SER A 597 12.00 45.16 19.38
C SER A 597 10.97 44.10 19.73
N GLU A 598 10.94 42.99 18.99
CA GLU A 598 9.86 42.03 19.03
C GLU A 598 10.42 40.61 19.09
N TRP A 599 10.17 39.88 20.18
CA TRP A 599 10.62 38.48 20.31
C TRP A 599 9.88 37.51 19.39
N TRP A 600 8.67 37.84 18.95
CA TRP A 600 7.80 37.02 18.14
C TRP A 600 8.01 37.13 16.63
N HIS A 601 8.66 38.22 16.16
CA HIS A 601 8.74 38.58 14.75
C HIS A 601 9.90 37.88 14.03
N SER A 602 9.59 37.25 12.91
CA SER A 602 10.57 36.63 11.99
C SER A 602 10.21 36.90 10.54
N GLN A 603 11.21 37.21 9.68
CA GLN A 603 10.97 37.54 8.27
C GLN A 603 12.07 37.01 7.36
N ASP A 604 11.69 36.66 6.12
CA ASP A 604 12.61 36.19 5.06
C ASP A 604 13.04 37.34 4.15
N ASN A 605 14.11 38.01 4.51
CA ASN A 605 14.67 39.14 3.74
C ASN A 605 15.35 38.65 2.45
N GLU A 606 15.91 37.44 2.41
CA GLU A 606 16.59 36.88 1.24
C GLU A 606 15.61 36.69 0.10
N THR A 607 14.47 36.03 0.36
CA THR A 607 13.40 35.84 -0.62
C THR A 607 12.80 37.17 -1.08
N ARG A 608 12.60 38.14 -0.15
CA ARG A 608 12.18 39.49 -0.53
C ARG A 608 13.10 40.12 -1.57
N ASP A 609 14.40 40.10 -1.30
CA ASP A 609 15.38 40.73 -2.15
C ASP A 609 15.55 39.99 -3.49
N ALA A 610 15.51 38.66 -3.47
CA ALA A 610 15.60 37.83 -4.67
C ALA A 610 14.41 38.02 -5.64
N LEU A 611 13.21 38.23 -5.11
CA LEU A 611 12.00 38.44 -5.90
C LEU A 611 11.70 39.94 -6.16
N GLY A 612 12.44 40.85 -5.55
CA GLY A 612 12.24 42.31 -5.65
C GLY A 612 10.85 42.75 -5.13
N LEU A 613 10.40 42.15 -4.04
CA LEU A 613 9.07 42.39 -3.51
C LEU A 613 8.89 43.82 -2.98
N ASN A 614 7.68 44.35 -3.13
CA ASN A 614 7.31 45.67 -2.68
C ASN A 614 6.01 45.61 -1.85
N ILE A 615 6.01 46.30 -0.73
CA ILE A 615 4.90 46.41 0.24
C ILE A 615 3.57 46.93 -0.33
N TYR A 616 3.58 47.52 -1.53
CA TYR A 616 2.40 48.11 -2.15
C TYR A 616 1.64 47.15 -3.12
N LEU A 617 2.06 45.90 -3.21
CA LEU A 617 1.51 45.00 -4.22
C LEU A 617 0.14 44.39 -3.88
N TYR A 618 -0.33 44.48 -2.61
CA TYR A 618 -1.48 43.67 -2.16
C TYR A 618 -2.59 44.46 -1.51
N SER A 619 -3.82 44.10 -1.88
CA SER A 619 -5.05 44.70 -1.34
C SER A 619 -5.88 43.75 -0.47
N GLY A 620 -5.48 42.48 -0.32
CA GLY A 620 -6.21 41.48 0.46
C GLY A 620 -6.16 40.09 -0.11
N VAL A 621 -6.92 39.16 0.47
CA VAL A 621 -7.09 37.79 0.02
C VAL A 621 -8.57 37.44 0.05
N SER A 622 -9.05 36.69 -0.96
CA SER A 622 -10.42 36.17 -0.99
C SER A 622 -10.45 34.74 -0.47
N PRO A 623 -11.38 34.39 0.43
CA PRO A 623 -11.54 33.00 0.85
C PRO A 623 -12.31 32.13 -0.17
N GLU A 624 -12.92 32.73 -1.22
CA GLU A 624 -13.80 32.02 -2.14
C GLU A 624 -13.01 31.15 -3.11
N CYS A 625 -13.07 29.82 -2.96
CA CYS A 625 -12.43 28.86 -3.87
C CYS A 625 -12.91 27.42 -3.62
N TRP A 626 -12.50 26.53 -4.55
CA TRP A 626 -12.55 25.10 -4.32
C TRP A 626 -11.57 24.67 -3.24
N VAL A 627 -12.02 23.82 -2.32
CA VAL A 627 -11.22 23.23 -1.24
C VAL A 627 -11.39 21.72 -1.30
N ALA A 628 -10.29 20.99 -1.30
CA ALA A 628 -10.30 19.55 -1.22
C ALA A 628 -9.73 19.07 0.12
N ASP A 629 -10.25 17.94 0.61
CA ASP A 629 -9.71 17.20 1.73
C ASP A 629 -9.82 15.68 1.46
N ASP A 630 -9.51 14.82 2.44
CA ASP A 630 -9.52 13.37 2.29
C ASP A 630 -10.91 12.80 1.93
N TYR A 631 -11.96 13.57 2.11
CA TYR A 631 -13.35 13.16 1.88
C TYR A 631 -13.93 13.66 0.56
N GLY A 632 -13.28 14.61 -0.11
CA GLY A 632 -13.71 15.12 -1.40
C GLY A 632 -13.59 16.62 -1.56
N TRP A 633 -14.41 17.18 -2.45
CA TRP A 633 -14.40 18.58 -2.82
C TRP A 633 -15.57 19.34 -2.23
N ARG A 634 -15.25 20.53 -1.70
CA ARG A 634 -16.22 21.52 -1.20
C ARG A 634 -15.95 22.86 -1.84
N TYR A 635 -16.95 23.73 -1.89
CA TYR A 635 -16.76 25.10 -2.33
C TYR A 635 -16.99 26.08 -1.18
N ARG A 636 -15.96 26.86 -0.87
CA ARG A 636 -15.98 27.89 0.16
C ARG A 636 -16.43 29.20 -0.46
N ARG A 637 -17.46 29.85 0.15
CA ARG A 637 -17.96 31.16 -0.27
C ARG A 637 -17.07 32.28 0.24
N ALA A 638 -17.34 33.51 -0.24
CA ALA A 638 -16.63 34.71 0.16
C ALA A 638 -16.70 35.04 1.68
N ASP A 639 -17.75 34.58 2.37
CA ASP A 639 -17.90 34.69 3.82
C ASP A 639 -17.18 33.56 4.60
N GLY A 640 -16.50 32.65 3.91
CA GLY A 640 -15.82 31.51 4.49
C GLY A 640 -16.72 30.30 4.74
N SER A 641 -18.05 30.39 4.57
CA SER A 641 -18.95 29.25 4.68
C SER A 641 -18.84 28.31 3.50
N PHE A 642 -19.15 27.03 3.71
CA PHE A 642 -19.25 26.04 2.64
C PHE A 642 -20.68 25.98 2.10
N ILE A 643 -20.81 25.73 0.79
CA ILE A 643 -22.09 25.38 0.17
C ILE A 643 -22.54 24.00 0.69
N LYS A 644 -23.80 23.89 1.11
CA LYS A 644 -24.38 22.63 1.63
C LYS A 644 -25.82 22.51 1.14
N ASP A 645 -26.31 21.26 0.99
CA ASP A 645 -27.69 20.93 0.61
C ASP A 645 -28.21 21.77 -0.56
N ALA A 646 -27.39 21.99 -1.58
CA ALA A 646 -27.72 22.89 -2.68
C ALA A 646 -27.10 22.44 -4.00
N THR A 647 -27.80 22.75 -5.08
CA THR A 647 -27.25 22.68 -6.44
C THR A 647 -26.99 24.11 -6.93
N VAL A 648 -25.76 24.39 -7.34
CA VAL A 648 -25.33 25.72 -7.78
C VAL A 648 -24.46 25.62 -9.03
N GLU A 649 -24.49 26.68 -9.84
CA GLU A 649 -23.60 26.80 -10.98
C GLU A 649 -22.32 27.54 -10.55
N ILE A 650 -21.16 26.91 -10.82
CA ILE A 650 -19.83 27.48 -10.58
C ILE A 650 -19.04 27.35 -11.89
N ASN A 651 -18.58 28.49 -12.41
CA ASN A 651 -17.82 28.56 -13.66
C ASN A 651 -18.50 27.85 -14.87
N GLY A 652 -19.85 27.96 -14.95
CA GLY A 652 -20.63 27.38 -16.03
C GLY A 652 -20.92 25.88 -15.90
N MET A 653 -20.58 25.26 -14.80
CA MET A 653 -20.91 23.87 -14.47
C MET A 653 -21.82 23.80 -13.23
N GLU A 654 -22.80 22.91 -13.26
CA GLU A 654 -23.72 22.67 -12.13
C GLU A 654 -23.16 21.63 -11.19
N TYR A 655 -23.08 21.97 -9.90
CA TYR A 655 -22.59 21.10 -8.83
C TYR A 655 -23.67 20.93 -7.76
N THR A 656 -23.86 19.69 -7.32
CA THR A 656 -24.75 19.35 -6.20
C THR A 656 -23.90 19.01 -4.97
N PHE A 657 -24.15 19.69 -3.87
CA PHE A 657 -23.47 19.52 -2.60
C PHE A 657 -24.38 18.83 -1.58
N ASP A 658 -23.85 17.87 -0.87
CA ASP A 658 -24.56 17.16 0.19
C ASP A 658 -24.73 17.99 1.48
N SER A 659 -25.31 17.39 2.55
CA SER A 659 -25.55 18.05 3.83
C SER A 659 -24.29 18.46 4.59
N VAL A 660 -23.15 17.87 4.25
CA VAL A 660 -21.83 18.18 4.84
C VAL A 660 -21.07 19.16 3.96
N GLY A 661 -21.46 19.26 2.67
CA GLY A 661 -20.93 20.21 1.70
C GLY A 661 -20.01 19.58 0.67
N TYR A 662 -19.97 18.26 0.53
CA TYR A 662 -19.18 17.59 -0.50
C TYR A 662 -19.96 17.43 -1.79
N THR A 663 -19.24 17.44 -2.91
CA THR A 663 -19.79 17.18 -4.25
C THR A 663 -19.14 15.94 -4.85
N GLU A 664 -19.94 15.11 -5.54
CA GLU A 664 -19.44 13.96 -6.31
C GLU A 664 -18.80 14.38 -7.64
N LEU A 665 -19.16 15.55 -8.17
CA LEU A 665 -18.61 16.06 -9.41
C LEU A 665 -17.32 16.83 -9.10
N TRP A 666 -16.23 16.39 -9.67
CA TRP A 666 -14.94 17.04 -9.53
C TRP A 666 -14.86 18.30 -10.39
N PRO A 667 -14.17 19.36 -9.92
CA PRO A 667 -13.95 20.56 -10.72
C PRO A 667 -13.26 20.28 -12.05
N GLU A 668 -12.51 19.19 -12.15
CA GLU A 668 -11.81 18.75 -13.36
C GLU A 668 -12.68 17.97 -14.34
N GLY A 669 -13.94 17.68 -14.02
CA GLY A 669 -14.83 16.90 -14.88
C GLY A 669 -14.52 15.39 -14.93
N GLU A 670 -13.47 14.94 -14.30
CA GLU A 670 -13.11 13.53 -14.14
C GLU A 670 -12.92 13.23 -12.65
N SER A 671 -13.64 12.25 -12.15
CA SER A 671 -13.34 11.66 -10.83
C SER A 671 -11.88 11.17 -10.87
N PRO A 672 -11.10 11.34 -9.79
CA PRO A 672 -9.82 10.64 -9.73
C PRO A 672 -10.12 9.17 -9.95
N VAL A 673 -9.51 8.59 -10.96
CA VAL A 673 -9.54 7.15 -11.16
C VAL A 673 -8.91 6.56 -9.90
N ILE A 674 -9.74 6.12 -8.97
CA ILE A 674 -9.32 5.17 -7.97
C ILE A 674 -8.98 3.94 -8.81
N ALA A 675 -7.70 3.76 -9.09
CA ALA A 675 -7.23 2.58 -9.77
C ALA A 675 -7.65 1.40 -8.89
N GLU A 676 -8.59 0.57 -9.42
CA GLU A 676 -9.04 -0.66 -8.80
C GLU A 676 -7.87 -1.58 -8.43
#